data_f20b4da00925afc7996dde6d8b382f88
#
_entry.id   f20b4da00925afc7996dde6d8b382f88
#
_cell.length_a   1.000
_cell.length_b   1.000
_cell.length_c   1.000
_cell.angle_alpha   90.00
_cell.angle_beta   90.00
_cell.angle_gamma   90.00
#
_symmetry.space_group_name_H-M   'P 1'
#
loop_
_entity.id
_entity.type
_entity.pdbx_description
1 polymer ?
#
loop_
_entity_poly.entity_id
_entity_poly.type
_entity_poly.pdbx_seq_one_letter_code
_entity_poly.pdbx_strand_id
1 'polypeptide(L)'
;MKRIKHLLVLCFCLILALPVSAHIDEIMNGPDSVYIFPYPTLNDGGRRGMQFVWSSDGENWQNVADGQVFVKCDFGPWKKMYEPYLTQSRVDGTWHCFWNLTPDGEAMAYVSSVDLIKWKPQHFFMASEKGKYAVENCNEPIRKTVWIGDKQVTGWALKVAYKQIIAMNRYGDHRAYRQTLRGERTAQDGSRFAGLKPVTARIKVEEENTKPISEHLIGVFFEDLNYAADGGLYAELIQNRDFEYSPKDGNKDKDWNSMYAWSVQGNNAIFTIGTDHPIHANNPHYAILNIQEPGASLVNEGYGGIVVRKGEKYDFSMFSKIMNGKKGGKTVIRLMSKDGKELARTTLSVSSRDWRKQTAVLKAVADADSALLAISPQVEGEYALDMISLFPQKTFKGHKNGLRADLAQAIADIHPRFVRFPGGCLAHGDGVDNIYNWKETIGPLEARKSAPNIWRYHQTRGLGYFEYFQFCEDIGAEPLPVVAAGVPCQNSGIGGPSHHSTDIITSNGQQGGIPMEEMGQYIQDVLDLIEYANGDAKKTVWGRERAKAGHPEPFNLKYLGVGNEDMISDIFEERFTMIYKAVKEKYPDIVVIGTTGPFSEGTDYEEGWALADKLGIPMVDEHNYNSPGWFIHNQDYYDHYDRKKSKVYLGEYAAHIPGRHSNMETALATALFLTSVERNADVVTMTSYAPLLAKEGYIRWNPDLIYFNNKEVKPTVDYYVQQLYGQNAGNEYITSKVSLDNNQTSVRKRIGVSVVRDVPSGDLIIKLVNMLPVNVLFYFPEAGVRSCQKATAAAAATLSE
;
A
#
# COMPACT_ATOMS: atom_id res chain seq x y z
N MET A 1 50.36 -12.25 -34.15
CA MET A 1 49.30 -11.51 -33.44
C MET A 1 47.92 -11.54 -34.15
N LYS A 2 47.81 -11.52 -35.46
CA LYS A 2 46.47 -11.60 -36.15
C LYS A 2 45.74 -12.98 -36.01
N ARG A 3 46.47 -14.09 -35.88
CA ARG A 3 45.83 -15.45 -35.72
C ARG A 3 45.25 -15.68 -34.33
N ILE A 4 45.76 -15.03 -33.28
CA ILE A 4 45.24 -15.18 -31.91
C ILE A 4 43.92 -14.39 -31.73
N LYS A 5 43.75 -13.25 -32.41
CA LYS A 5 42.46 -12.53 -32.38
C LYS A 5 41.31 -13.27 -33.03
N HIS A 6 41.57 -14.01 -34.08
CA HIS A 6 40.52 -14.84 -34.73
C HIS A 6 40.13 -16.06 -33.90
N LEU A 7 41.09 -16.63 -33.15
CA LEU A 7 40.80 -17.76 -32.26
C LEU A 7 39.99 -17.32 -31.05
N LEU A 8 40.25 -16.13 -30.47
CA LEU A 8 39.46 -15.60 -29.36
C LEU A 8 38.03 -15.21 -29.79
N VAL A 9 37.83 -14.66 -30.98
CA VAL A 9 36.48 -14.38 -31.50
C VAL A 9 35.72 -15.67 -31.82
N LEU A 10 36.37 -16.70 -32.35
CA LEU A 10 35.76 -18.01 -32.56
C LEU A 10 35.41 -18.73 -31.25
N CYS A 11 36.28 -18.63 -30.22
CA CYS A 11 35.95 -19.15 -28.88
C CYS A 11 34.80 -18.41 -28.21
N PHE A 12 34.72 -17.06 -28.38
CA PHE A 12 33.62 -16.30 -27.83
C PHE A 12 32.29 -16.56 -28.56
N CYS A 13 32.32 -16.70 -29.88
CA CYS A 13 31.15 -17.15 -30.67
C CYS A 13 30.78 -18.62 -30.36
N LEU A 14 31.73 -19.47 -30.06
CA LEU A 14 31.48 -20.89 -29.65
C LEU A 14 30.88 -20.92 -28.23
N ILE A 15 31.30 -20.08 -27.29
CA ILE A 15 30.74 -20.03 -25.93
C ILE A 15 29.31 -19.50 -25.93
N LEU A 16 28.97 -18.59 -26.84
CA LEU A 16 27.58 -18.10 -27.01
C LEU A 16 26.72 -19.06 -27.86
N ALA A 17 27.32 -19.91 -28.69
CA ALA A 17 26.60 -20.90 -29.50
C ALA A 17 26.39 -22.23 -28.77
N LEU A 18 27.25 -22.56 -27.78
CA LEU A 18 27.17 -23.81 -27.03
C LEU A 18 25.83 -24.06 -26.33
N PRO A 19 25.19 -23.05 -25.62
CA PRO A 19 23.89 -23.32 -25.03
C PRO A 19 22.77 -23.49 -26.08
N VAL A 20 22.84 -22.82 -27.22
CA VAL A 20 21.84 -22.95 -28.30
C VAL A 20 21.98 -24.30 -29.01
N SER A 21 23.19 -24.76 -29.30
CA SER A 21 23.39 -26.05 -29.92
C SER A 21 23.10 -27.21 -28.97
N ALA A 22 23.50 -27.11 -27.69
CA ALA A 22 23.19 -28.13 -26.69
C ALA A 22 21.69 -28.33 -26.51
N HIS A 23 20.90 -27.21 -26.52
CA HIS A 23 19.45 -27.32 -26.45
C HIS A 23 18.79 -27.84 -27.73
N ILE A 24 19.34 -27.53 -28.90
CA ILE A 24 18.86 -28.13 -30.16
C ILE A 24 19.11 -29.62 -30.16
N ASP A 25 20.30 -30.10 -29.74
CA ASP A 25 20.64 -31.49 -29.61
C ASP A 25 19.76 -32.20 -28.57
N GLU A 26 19.41 -31.54 -27.47
CA GLU A 26 18.51 -32.07 -26.44
C GLU A 26 17.09 -32.26 -26.97
N ILE A 27 16.58 -31.31 -27.77
CA ILE A 27 15.26 -31.43 -28.42
C ILE A 27 15.25 -32.53 -29.48
N MET A 28 16.32 -32.64 -30.25
CA MET A 28 16.40 -33.58 -31.37
C MET A 28 16.70 -35.03 -30.93
N ASN A 29 17.37 -35.22 -29.78
CA ASN A 29 17.80 -36.53 -29.28
C ASN A 29 17.07 -36.95 -27.98
N GLY A 30 16.15 -36.13 -27.47
CA GLY A 30 15.34 -36.45 -26.29
C GLY A 30 14.16 -37.40 -26.60
N PRO A 31 13.50 -37.93 -25.57
CA PRO A 31 12.30 -38.73 -25.75
C PRO A 31 11.14 -37.90 -26.32
N ASP A 32 10.29 -38.52 -27.13
CA ASP A 32 9.09 -37.83 -27.66
C ASP A 32 8.14 -37.32 -26.56
N SER A 33 8.04 -38.11 -25.48
CA SER A 33 7.14 -37.81 -24.38
C SER A 33 7.69 -38.25 -23.03
N VAL A 34 7.29 -37.54 -21.97
CA VAL A 34 7.69 -37.75 -20.58
C VAL A 34 6.48 -37.59 -19.65
N TYR A 35 6.66 -37.94 -18.39
CA TYR A 35 5.65 -37.65 -17.37
C TYR A 35 5.97 -36.34 -16.69
N ILE A 36 4.94 -35.51 -16.46
CA ILE A 36 4.95 -34.31 -15.58
C ILE A 36 4.05 -34.58 -14.37
N PHE A 37 4.48 -34.12 -13.20
CA PHE A 37 3.74 -34.27 -11.95
C PHE A 37 3.69 -32.92 -11.22
N PRO A 38 2.51 -32.26 -11.11
CA PRO A 38 2.30 -31.06 -10.33
C PRO A 38 2.23 -31.40 -8.84
N TYR A 39 2.85 -30.58 -8.02
CA TYR A 39 2.75 -30.70 -6.56
C TYR A 39 2.81 -29.33 -5.86
N PRO A 40 2.16 -29.19 -4.69
CA PRO A 40 2.25 -27.96 -3.92
C PRO A 40 3.60 -27.84 -3.23
N THR A 41 4.06 -26.62 -2.94
CA THR A 41 5.29 -26.42 -2.15
C THR A 41 5.22 -27.14 -0.82
N LEU A 42 6.24 -27.96 -0.50
CA LEU A 42 6.17 -28.96 0.58
C LEU A 42 6.50 -28.41 1.98
N ASN A 43 7.24 -27.29 2.06
CA ASN A 43 7.73 -26.75 3.34
C ASN A 43 6.77 -25.74 3.99
N ASP A 44 5.74 -25.29 3.28
CA ASP A 44 4.79 -24.28 3.71
C ASP A 44 3.32 -24.71 3.55
N GLY A 45 3.11 -26.00 3.25
CA GLY A 45 1.78 -26.57 3.04
C GLY A 45 1.09 -26.05 1.77
N GLY A 46 1.85 -25.75 0.72
CA GLY A 46 1.33 -25.29 -0.57
C GLY A 46 1.06 -23.79 -0.67
N ARG A 47 1.48 -22.99 0.32
CA ARG A 47 1.21 -21.53 0.35
C ARG A 47 1.93 -20.76 -0.76
N ARG A 48 3.15 -21.18 -1.16
CA ARG A 48 3.85 -20.53 -2.27
C ARG A 48 3.28 -20.92 -3.62
N GLY A 49 2.55 -22.06 -3.71
CA GLY A 49 1.88 -22.49 -4.92
C GLY A 49 2.41 -23.79 -5.50
N MET A 50 2.30 -23.96 -6.81
CA MET A 50 2.56 -25.21 -7.54
C MET A 50 3.94 -25.25 -8.19
N GLN A 51 4.62 -26.36 -8.00
CA GLN A 51 5.87 -26.76 -8.63
C GLN A 51 5.64 -28.00 -9.50
N PHE A 52 6.63 -28.35 -10.32
CA PHE A 52 6.58 -29.55 -11.17
C PHE A 52 7.85 -30.37 -11.03
N VAL A 53 7.69 -31.70 -11.09
CA VAL A 53 8.76 -32.64 -11.41
C VAL A 53 8.41 -33.40 -12.70
N TRP A 54 9.41 -33.87 -13.39
CA TRP A 54 9.26 -34.67 -14.62
C TRP A 54 10.06 -35.98 -14.58
N SER A 55 9.67 -36.95 -15.38
CA SER A 55 10.35 -38.25 -15.47
C SER A 55 10.20 -38.84 -16.86
N SER A 56 11.25 -39.44 -17.41
CA SER A 56 11.22 -40.16 -18.67
C SER A 56 10.66 -41.58 -18.52
N ASP A 57 10.85 -42.20 -17.35
CA ASP A 57 10.49 -43.61 -17.09
C ASP A 57 9.30 -43.77 -16.10
N GLY A 58 8.90 -42.66 -15.46
CA GLY A 58 7.84 -42.65 -14.46
C GLY A 58 8.29 -43.10 -13.06
N GLU A 59 9.61 -43.35 -12.86
CA GLU A 59 10.20 -43.81 -11.60
C GLU A 59 11.20 -42.78 -11.04
N ASN A 60 12.09 -42.28 -11.93
CA ASN A 60 13.10 -41.29 -11.56
C ASN A 60 12.63 -39.87 -11.89
N TRP A 61 12.46 -39.03 -10.87
CA TRP A 61 11.84 -37.70 -10.99
C TRP A 61 12.87 -36.59 -10.78
N GLN A 62 12.84 -35.57 -11.63
CA GLN A 62 13.70 -34.41 -11.63
C GLN A 62 12.86 -33.11 -11.52
N ASN A 63 13.41 -32.09 -10.89
CA ASN A 63 12.73 -30.78 -10.83
C ASN A 63 12.63 -30.14 -12.22
N VAL A 64 11.49 -29.53 -12.49
CA VAL A 64 11.33 -28.59 -13.60
C VAL A 64 11.79 -27.22 -13.13
N ALA A 65 12.64 -26.54 -13.94
CA ALA A 65 13.13 -25.18 -13.66
C ALA A 65 13.69 -25.04 -12.23
N ASP A 66 14.53 -25.98 -11.79
CA ASP A 66 15.11 -26.01 -10.45
C ASP A 66 14.10 -25.87 -9.29
N GLY A 67 12.88 -26.36 -9.50
CA GLY A 67 11.81 -26.31 -8.50
C GLY A 67 11.20 -24.92 -8.33
N GLN A 68 11.18 -24.09 -9.36
CA GLN A 68 10.46 -22.82 -9.33
C GLN A 68 8.95 -23.01 -9.27
N VAL A 69 8.26 -22.04 -8.66
CA VAL A 69 6.80 -21.99 -8.60
C VAL A 69 6.26 -21.39 -9.89
N PHE A 70 5.27 -22.05 -10.50
CA PHE A 70 4.62 -21.61 -11.74
C PHE A 70 3.25 -20.98 -11.50
N VAL A 71 2.52 -21.43 -10.49
CA VAL A 71 1.20 -20.89 -10.10
C VAL A 71 1.20 -20.66 -8.60
N LYS A 72 0.83 -19.46 -8.16
CA LYS A 72 0.56 -19.17 -6.76
C LYS A 72 -0.91 -19.52 -6.44
N CYS A 73 -1.21 -19.80 -5.19
CA CYS A 73 -2.60 -19.94 -4.76
C CYS A 73 -3.11 -18.58 -4.26
N ASP A 74 -4.11 -18.02 -4.94
CA ASP A 74 -4.64 -16.68 -4.63
C ASP A 74 -5.85 -16.74 -3.70
N PHE A 75 -6.54 -17.88 -3.66
CA PHE A 75 -7.80 -18.06 -2.95
C PHE A 75 -7.69 -18.95 -1.72
N GLY A 76 -8.77 -18.96 -0.94
CA GLY A 76 -8.90 -19.76 0.27
C GLY A 76 -8.36 -19.07 1.52
N PRO A 77 -8.80 -19.52 2.72
CA PRO A 77 -8.56 -18.87 4.00
C PRO A 77 -7.07 -18.81 4.40
N TRP A 78 -6.26 -19.72 3.84
CA TRP A 78 -4.80 -19.76 4.13
C TRP A 78 -3.93 -19.61 2.88
N LYS A 79 -4.53 -19.38 1.71
CA LYS A 79 -3.87 -19.38 0.39
C LYS A 79 -2.98 -20.63 0.20
N LYS A 80 -3.53 -21.78 0.55
CA LYS A 80 -2.87 -23.07 0.42
C LYS A 80 -3.45 -23.88 -0.71
N MET A 81 -2.59 -24.62 -1.39
CA MET A 81 -2.95 -25.52 -2.47
C MET A 81 -2.86 -26.98 -2.00
N TYR A 82 -3.92 -27.74 -2.23
CA TYR A 82 -3.98 -29.17 -1.90
C TYR A 82 -4.28 -29.96 -3.17
N GLU A 83 -3.62 -31.09 -3.34
CA GLU A 83 -3.84 -32.09 -4.41
C GLU A 83 -4.04 -31.49 -5.82
N PRO A 84 -3.05 -30.77 -6.39
CA PRO A 84 -3.20 -30.22 -7.73
C PRO A 84 -3.41 -31.33 -8.76
N TYR A 85 -4.38 -31.12 -9.64
CA TYR A 85 -4.79 -32.04 -10.71
C TYR A 85 -4.62 -31.33 -12.05
N LEU A 86 -3.67 -31.81 -12.88
CA LEU A 86 -3.38 -31.25 -14.20
C LEU A 86 -3.91 -32.18 -15.30
N THR A 87 -4.58 -31.60 -16.27
CA THR A 87 -5.00 -32.30 -17.49
C THR A 87 -4.82 -31.43 -18.73
N GLN A 88 -4.93 -32.00 -19.93
CA GLN A 88 -4.82 -31.28 -21.20
C GLN A 88 -5.99 -31.64 -22.11
N SER A 89 -6.66 -30.64 -22.65
CA SER A 89 -7.70 -30.78 -23.66
C SER A 89 -7.14 -31.41 -24.93
N ARG A 90 -7.83 -32.43 -25.45
CA ARG A 90 -7.51 -33.08 -26.75
C ARG A 90 -8.06 -32.29 -27.95
N VAL A 91 -8.90 -31.27 -27.67
CA VAL A 91 -9.55 -30.48 -28.70
C VAL A 91 -8.67 -29.34 -29.18
N ASP A 92 -8.14 -28.56 -28.22
CA ASP A 92 -7.38 -27.33 -28.49
C ASP A 92 -5.99 -27.30 -27.85
N GLY A 93 -5.63 -28.35 -27.07
CA GLY A 93 -4.35 -28.42 -26.40
C GLY A 93 -4.20 -27.58 -25.14
N THR A 94 -5.26 -26.91 -24.70
CA THR A 94 -5.28 -26.10 -23.49
C THR A 94 -5.01 -26.96 -22.23
N TRP A 95 -4.16 -26.49 -21.36
CA TRP A 95 -3.88 -27.07 -20.05
C TRP A 95 -4.90 -26.59 -19.04
N HIS A 96 -5.41 -27.48 -18.21
CA HIS A 96 -6.38 -27.22 -17.15
C HIS A 96 -5.80 -27.73 -15.84
N CYS A 97 -5.74 -26.90 -14.82
CA CYS A 97 -5.27 -27.28 -13.50
C CYS A 97 -6.29 -26.92 -12.43
N PHE A 98 -6.59 -27.87 -11.56
CA PHE A 98 -7.52 -27.76 -10.43
C PHE A 98 -6.79 -28.10 -9.15
N TRP A 99 -7.16 -27.47 -8.05
CA TRP A 99 -6.69 -27.85 -6.71
C TRP A 99 -7.75 -27.56 -5.66
N ASN A 100 -7.66 -28.25 -4.53
CA ASN A 100 -8.49 -27.96 -3.38
C ASN A 100 -7.90 -26.78 -2.59
N LEU A 101 -8.75 -25.92 -2.08
CA LEU A 101 -8.41 -24.78 -1.22
C LEU A 101 -8.52 -25.14 0.26
N THR A 102 -9.22 -26.25 0.57
CA THR A 102 -9.38 -26.82 1.89
C THR A 102 -9.00 -28.32 1.89
N PRO A 103 -8.52 -28.88 3.01
CA PRO A 103 -8.11 -30.29 3.05
C PRO A 103 -9.23 -31.29 2.73
N ASP A 104 -10.49 -30.93 3.00
CA ASP A 104 -11.69 -31.74 2.72
C ASP A 104 -12.23 -31.57 1.28
N GLY A 105 -11.67 -30.59 0.53
CA GLY A 105 -12.07 -30.32 -0.85
C GLY A 105 -13.43 -29.59 -0.99
N GLU A 106 -13.91 -28.94 0.06
CA GLU A 106 -15.17 -28.18 0.03
C GLU A 106 -15.13 -27.00 -0.95
N ALA A 107 -13.97 -26.34 -1.06
CA ALA A 107 -13.71 -25.25 -2.01
C ALA A 107 -12.54 -25.59 -2.92
N MET A 108 -12.62 -25.16 -4.15
CA MET A 108 -11.65 -25.45 -5.21
C MET A 108 -11.27 -24.18 -5.97
N ALA A 109 -10.10 -24.25 -6.63
CA ALA A 109 -9.71 -23.28 -7.62
C ALA A 109 -9.32 -23.96 -8.93
N TYR A 110 -9.39 -23.18 -10.01
CA TYR A 110 -9.12 -23.60 -11.37
C TYR A 110 -8.33 -22.52 -12.12
N VAL A 111 -7.38 -22.97 -12.96
CA VAL A 111 -6.68 -22.12 -13.93
C VAL A 111 -6.48 -22.86 -15.25
N SER A 112 -6.26 -22.11 -16.31
CA SER A 112 -5.87 -22.64 -17.61
C SER A 112 -4.60 -22.01 -18.14
N SER A 113 -3.91 -22.72 -19.06
CA SER A 113 -2.69 -22.26 -19.71
C SER A 113 -2.56 -22.89 -21.09
N VAL A 114 -1.89 -22.21 -22.01
CA VAL A 114 -1.55 -22.76 -23.33
C VAL A 114 -0.14 -23.35 -23.38
N ASP A 115 0.69 -23.06 -22.37
CA ASP A 115 2.13 -23.38 -22.39
C ASP A 115 2.71 -23.85 -21.04
N LEU A 116 1.89 -24.03 -19.99
CA LEU A 116 2.29 -24.31 -18.60
C LEU A 116 3.20 -23.25 -17.95
N ILE A 117 3.45 -22.14 -18.63
CA ILE A 117 4.29 -21.03 -18.18
C ILE A 117 3.45 -19.82 -17.81
N LYS A 118 2.58 -19.39 -18.74
CA LYS A 118 1.63 -18.31 -18.55
C LYS A 118 0.26 -18.89 -18.23
N TRP A 119 -0.27 -18.46 -17.10
CA TRP A 119 -1.55 -18.95 -16.59
C TRP A 119 -2.58 -17.84 -16.65
N LYS A 120 -3.84 -18.21 -16.94
CA LYS A 120 -4.97 -17.30 -16.89
C LYS A 120 -5.36 -17.01 -15.43
N PRO A 121 -6.21 -16.01 -15.16
CA PRO A 121 -6.72 -15.73 -13.83
C PRO A 121 -7.32 -16.97 -13.17
N GLN A 122 -7.22 -17.03 -11.86
CA GLN A 122 -7.79 -18.11 -11.08
C GLN A 122 -9.31 -17.92 -10.96
N HIS A 123 -10.04 -19.04 -11.01
CA HIS A 123 -11.48 -19.10 -10.72
C HIS A 123 -11.70 -19.84 -9.41
N PHE A 124 -12.55 -19.29 -8.56
CA PHE A 124 -13.00 -19.91 -7.32
C PHE A 124 -14.35 -20.56 -7.52
N PHE A 125 -14.55 -21.74 -6.93
CA PHE A 125 -15.88 -22.41 -6.89
C PHE A 125 -15.99 -23.39 -5.73
N MET A 126 -17.23 -23.61 -5.26
CA MET A 126 -17.52 -24.64 -4.28
C MET A 126 -17.59 -26.01 -4.95
N ALA A 127 -17.25 -27.07 -4.23
CA ALA A 127 -17.29 -28.44 -4.76
C ALA A 127 -18.64 -28.83 -5.37
N SER A 128 -19.75 -28.29 -4.86
CA SER A 128 -21.09 -28.44 -5.41
C SER A 128 -21.28 -27.85 -6.81
N GLU A 129 -20.41 -26.91 -7.20
CA GLU A 129 -20.44 -26.20 -8.49
C GLU A 129 -19.44 -26.78 -9.50
N LYS A 130 -18.75 -27.87 -9.17
CA LYS A 130 -17.68 -28.49 -9.99
C LYS A 130 -18.10 -28.71 -11.46
N GLY A 131 -19.39 -28.92 -11.71
CA GLY A 131 -19.95 -29.08 -13.05
C GLY A 131 -19.75 -27.85 -13.96
N LYS A 132 -19.65 -26.64 -13.41
CA LYS A 132 -19.40 -25.40 -14.21
C LYS A 132 -18.03 -25.40 -14.88
N TYR A 133 -17.06 -26.08 -14.27
CA TYR A 133 -15.66 -26.12 -14.73
C TYR A 133 -15.25 -27.51 -15.21
N ALA A 134 -16.24 -28.39 -15.48
CA ALA A 134 -15.95 -29.70 -16.05
C ALA A 134 -15.34 -29.55 -17.44
N VAL A 135 -14.17 -30.14 -17.65
CA VAL A 135 -13.48 -30.14 -18.94
C VAL A 135 -13.63 -31.53 -19.55
N GLU A 136 -14.29 -31.56 -20.69
CA GLU A 136 -14.52 -32.80 -21.43
C GLU A 136 -13.37 -33.10 -22.42
N ASN A 137 -13.27 -34.35 -22.84
CA ASN A 137 -12.30 -34.80 -23.86
C ASN A 137 -10.85 -34.40 -23.53
N CYS A 138 -10.40 -34.68 -22.32
CA CYS A 138 -9.05 -34.44 -21.85
C CYS A 138 -8.20 -35.71 -21.76
N ASN A 139 -6.88 -35.55 -21.68
CA ASN A 139 -5.96 -36.60 -21.35
C ASN A 139 -6.12 -36.98 -19.88
N GLU A 140 -6.21 -38.28 -19.61
CA GLU A 140 -6.40 -38.76 -18.23
C GLU A 140 -5.06 -38.87 -17.52
N PRO A 141 -4.84 -38.15 -16.40
CA PRO A 141 -3.63 -38.34 -15.58
C PRO A 141 -3.76 -39.61 -14.75
N ILE A 142 -2.60 -40.19 -14.42
CA ILE A 142 -2.49 -41.41 -13.61
C ILE A 142 -2.09 -41.06 -12.17
N ARG A 143 -2.73 -41.71 -11.18
CA ARG A 143 -2.36 -41.52 -9.78
C ARG A 143 -1.02 -42.20 -9.49
N LYS A 144 -0.08 -41.46 -8.91
CA LYS A 144 1.25 -41.93 -8.53
C LYS A 144 1.68 -41.42 -7.18
N THR A 145 2.56 -42.13 -6.51
CA THR A 145 3.32 -41.67 -5.36
C THR A 145 4.77 -41.51 -5.78
N VAL A 146 5.31 -40.31 -5.64
CA VAL A 146 6.65 -39.94 -6.08
C VAL A 146 7.50 -39.44 -4.93
N TRP A 147 8.82 -39.67 -4.98
CA TRP A 147 9.75 -39.07 -4.06
C TRP A 147 10.24 -37.74 -4.61
N ILE A 148 10.08 -36.67 -3.79
CA ILE A 148 10.55 -35.31 -4.05
C ILE A 148 11.49 -34.92 -2.91
N GLY A 149 12.81 -35.03 -3.16
CA GLY A 149 13.78 -34.95 -2.09
C GLY A 149 13.60 -36.11 -1.10
N ASP A 150 13.36 -35.81 0.15
CA ASP A 150 13.13 -36.73 1.28
C ASP A 150 11.65 -37.03 1.56
N LYS A 151 10.73 -36.47 0.78
CA LYS A 151 9.28 -36.56 1.01
C LYS A 151 8.57 -37.39 -0.06
N GLN A 152 7.63 -38.22 0.37
CA GLN A 152 6.68 -38.89 -0.52
C GLN A 152 5.47 -37.97 -0.77
N VAL A 153 5.11 -37.82 -2.04
CA VAL A 153 3.95 -37.06 -2.47
C VAL A 153 3.06 -37.91 -3.35
N THR A 154 1.82 -38.07 -2.98
CA THR A 154 0.80 -38.76 -3.78
C THR A 154 -0.02 -37.73 -4.54
N GLY A 155 -0.15 -37.91 -5.86
CA GLY A 155 -0.87 -36.98 -6.72
C GLY A 155 -1.09 -37.56 -8.13
N TRP A 156 -1.10 -36.70 -9.13
CA TRP A 156 -1.50 -37.05 -10.49
C TRP A 156 -0.38 -36.74 -11.50
N ALA A 157 0.09 -37.75 -12.23
CA ALA A 157 1.06 -37.59 -13.29
C ALA A 157 0.37 -37.61 -14.66
N LEU A 158 0.82 -36.76 -15.58
CA LEU A 158 0.31 -36.67 -16.93
C LEU A 158 1.42 -36.86 -17.93
N LYS A 159 1.17 -37.58 -19.03
CA LYS A 159 2.12 -37.73 -20.13
C LYS A 159 2.10 -36.53 -21.05
N VAL A 160 3.25 -35.89 -21.28
CA VAL A 160 3.41 -34.67 -22.04
C VAL A 160 4.55 -34.75 -23.05
N ALA A 161 4.57 -33.92 -24.08
CA ALA A 161 5.69 -33.82 -25.00
C ALA A 161 6.92 -33.27 -24.26
N TYR A 162 8.09 -33.87 -24.45
CA TYR A 162 9.35 -33.48 -23.80
C TYR A 162 9.74 -32.01 -24.09
N LYS A 163 9.44 -31.52 -25.31
CA LYS A 163 9.62 -30.09 -25.68
C LYS A 163 8.97 -29.11 -24.70
N GLN A 164 7.88 -29.51 -24.03
CA GLN A 164 7.19 -28.68 -23.02
C GLN A 164 8.09 -28.48 -21.79
N ILE A 165 8.74 -29.56 -21.32
CA ILE A 165 9.67 -29.48 -20.18
C ILE A 165 10.87 -28.59 -20.53
N ILE A 166 11.42 -28.73 -21.76
CA ILE A 166 12.51 -27.87 -22.21
C ILE A 166 12.08 -26.36 -22.22
N ALA A 167 10.87 -26.05 -22.69
CA ALA A 167 10.37 -24.69 -22.68
C ALA A 167 10.24 -24.13 -21.25
N MET A 168 9.73 -24.93 -20.32
CA MET A 168 9.61 -24.57 -18.90
C MET A 168 10.98 -24.36 -18.25
N ASN A 169 11.96 -25.22 -18.52
CA ASN A 169 13.33 -25.08 -18.01
C ASN A 169 13.98 -23.79 -18.53
N ARG A 170 13.88 -23.50 -19.82
CA ARG A 170 14.40 -22.23 -20.41
C ARG A 170 13.77 -20.99 -19.77
N TYR A 171 12.47 -21.03 -19.52
CA TYR A 171 11.80 -19.96 -18.81
C TYR A 171 12.38 -19.82 -17.39
N GLY A 172 12.61 -20.93 -16.70
CA GLY A 172 13.25 -20.98 -15.40
C GLY A 172 14.65 -20.33 -15.39
N ASP A 173 15.50 -20.71 -16.37
CA ASP A 173 16.86 -20.17 -16.53
C ASP A 173 16.83 -18.64 -16.75
N HIS A 174 15.95 -18.18 -17.63
CA HIS A 174 15.77 -16.75 -17.88
C HIS A 174 15.28 -15.99 -16.62
N ARG A 175 14.35 -16.60 -15.88
CA ARG A 175 13.86 -16.03 -14.62
C ARG A 175 14.95 -16.00 -13.55
N ALA A 176 15.76 -17.05 -13.44
CA ALA A 176 16.93 -17.11 -12.54
C ALA A 176 17.95 -16.02 -12.88
N TYR A 177 18.27 -15.83 -14.18
CA TYR A 177 19.14 -14.75 -14.62
C TYR A 177 18.61 -13.37 -14.23
N ARG A 178 17.32 -13.07 -14.48
CA ARG A 178 16.71 -11.82 -14.05
C ARG A 178 16.78 -11.64 -12.53
N GLN A 179 16.66 -12.73 -11.77
CA GLN A 179 16.78 -12.68 -10.30
C GLN A 179 18.19 -12.32 -9.85
N THR A 180 19.26 -12.75 -10.56
CA THR A 180 20.62 -12.32 -10.25
C THR A 180 20.80 -10.80 -10.44
N LEU A 181 20.22 -10.23 -11.51
CA LEU A 181 20.22 -8.77 -11.72
C LEU A 181 19.44 -8.03 -10.63
N ARG A 182 18.28 -8.55 -10.24
CA ARG A 182 17.50 -8.02 -9.10
C ARG A 182 18.29 -8.07 -7.78
N GLY A 183 19.14 -9.08 -7.61
CA GLY A 183 19.98 -9.27 -6.43
C GLY A 183 21.18 -8.33 -6.34
N GLU A 184 21.47 -7.51 -7.36
CA GLU A 184 22.59 -6.58 -7.34
C GLU A 184 22.45 -5.52 -6.26
N ARG A 185 23.55 -5.28 -5.52
CA ARG A 185 23.64 -4.31 -4.42
C ARG A 185 24.90 -3.45 -4.56
N THR A 186 24.83 -2.22 -4.11
CA THR A 186 25.99 -1.29 -4.10
C THR A 186 27.11 -1.79 -3.19
N ALA A 187 26.81 -2.56 -2.15
CA ALA A 187 27.82 -3.21 -1.30
C ALA A 187 28.81 -4.11 -2.08
N GLN A 188 28.44 -4.56 -3.29
CA GLN A 188 29.27 -5.39 -4.17
C GLN A 188 30.06 -4.55 -5.20
N ASP A 189 29.83 -3.24 -5.25
CA ASP A 189 30.37 -2.38 -6.32
C ASP A 189 31.88 -2.21 -6.23
N GLY A 190 32.47 -2.35 -5.05
CA GLY A 190 33.91 -2.36 -4.88
C GLY A 190 34.62 -3.46 -5.69
N SER A 191 34.02 -4.66 -5.78
CA SER A 191 34.52 -5.75 -6.60
C SER A 191 34.01 -5.67 -8.04
N ARG A 192 32.73 -5.32 -8.25
CA ARG A 192 32.09 -5.21 -9.58
C ARG A 192 32.80 -4.16 -10.46
N PHE A 193 33.23 -3.06 -9.88
CA PHE A 193 33.86 -1.95 -10.55
C PHE A 193 35.32 -1.77 -10.13
N ALA A 194 35.97 -2.86 -9.71
CA ALA A 194 37.41 -2.83 -9.39
C ALA A 194 38.22 -2.23 -10.57
N GLY A 195 38.99 -1.16 -10.30
CA GLY A 195 39.77 -0.47 -11.33
C GLY A 195 38.97 0.44 -12.26
N LEU A 196 37.67 0.67 -12.04
CA LEU A 196 36.92 1.68 -12.78
C LEU A 196 37.49 3.06 -12.48
N LYS A 197 37.84 3.80 -13.52
CA LYS A 197 38.28 5.20 -13.43
C LYS A 197 37.11 6.16 -13.41
N PRO A 198 37.24 7.39 -12.93
CA PRO A 198 36.24 8.44 -13.09
C PRO A 198 35.70 8.47 -14.51
N VAL A 199 34.42 8.65 -14.66
CA VAL A 199 33.68 8.58 -15.94
C VAL A 199 33.27 9.99 -16.36
N THR A 200 33.37 10.29 -17.67
CA THR A 200 32.83 11.52 -18.25
C THR A 200 31.49 11.20 -18.96
N ALA A 201 30.46 11.89 -18.54
CA ALA A 201 29.13 11.82 -19.16
C ALA A 201 28.89 13.11 -19.96
N ARG A 202 28.82 13.00 -21.29
CA ARG A 202 28.47 14.10 -22.18
C ARG A 202 26.97 14.08 -22.43
N ILE A 203 26.31 15.18 -22.12
CA ILE A 203 24.85 15.32 -22.20
C ILE A 203 24.53 16.32 -23.32
N LYS A 204 23.93 15.82 -24.39
CA LYS A 204 23.39 16.66 -25.46
C LYS A 204 21.90 16.87 -25.22
N VAL A 205 21.49 18.12 -25.00
CA VAL A 205 20.10 18.52 -24.82
C VAL A 205 19.52 18.86 -26.19
N GLU A 206 18.39 18.25 -26.54
CA GLU A 206 17.68 18.49 -27.81
C GLU A 206 16.48 19.42 -27.54
N GLU A 207 16.74 20.72 -27.43
CA GLU A 207 15.77 21.73 -26.95
C GLU A 207 14.45 21.76 -27.73
N GLU A 208 14.48 21.41 -29.01
CA GLU A 208 13.30 21.33 -29.88
C GLU A 208 12.49 20.02 -29.71
N ASN A 209 13.04 19.02 -29.04
CA ASN A 209 12.40 17.71 -28.85
C ASN A 209 11.88 17.59 -27.43
N THR A 210 10.67 18.11 -27.23
CA THR A 210 10.03 18.20 -25.92
C THR A 210 8.75 17.39 -25.83
N LYS A 211 8.32 17.12 -24.62
CA LYS A 211 7.00 16.56 -24.31
C LYS A 211 6.48 17.10 -22.97
N PRO A 212 5.15 17.27 -22.86
CA PRO A 212 4.58 17.77 -21.62
C PRO A 212 4.76 16.78 -20.47
N ILE A 213 5.00 17.31 -19.30
CA ILE A 213 4.93 16.59 -18.02
C ILE A 213 3.58 16.90 -17.39
N SER A 214 2.92 15.87 -16.84
CA SER A 214 1.70 16.07 -16.06
C SER A 214 1.93 17.00 -14.88
N GLU A 215 1.05 17.96 -14.69
CA GLU A 215 1.05 18.81 -13.49
C GLU A 215 0.83 18.00 -12.21
N HIS A 216 0.34 16.75 -12.30
CA HIS A 216 0.11 15.84 -11.19
C HIS A 216 1.18 14.73 -11.08
N LEU A 217 2.38 14.89 -11.70
CA LEU A 217 3.36 13.81 -11.73
C LEU A 217 3.81 13.34 -10.34
N ILE A 218 4.03 14.26 -9.39
CA ILE A 218 4.50 13.92 -8.04
C ILE A 218 3.38 14.17 -7.03
N GLY A 219 2.97 13.13 -6.34
CA GLY A 219 2.00 13.16 -5.25
C GLY A 219 2.44 12.32 -4.07
N VAL A 220 1.52 12.09 -3.14
CA VAL A 220 1.73 11.25 -1.96
C VAL A 220 0.60 10.25 -1.79
N PHE A 221 0.93 9.10 -1.22
CA PHE A 221 -0.02 8.06 -0.84
C PHE A 221 -0.10 7.98 0.67
N PHE A 222 -1.26 8.35 1.22
CA PHE A 222 -1.57 8.19 2.64
C PHE A 222 -2.39 6.92 2.85
N GLU A 223 -1.93 6.08 3.76
CA GLU A 223 -2.69 4.96 4.31
C GLU A 223 -2.61 4.99 5.83
N ASP A 224 -3.71 4.70 6.53
CA ASP A 224 -3.69 4.48 7.97
C ASP A 224 -3.05 3.12 8.28
N LEU A 225 -1.76 3.10 8.13
CA LEU A 225 -0.81 2.03 8.36
C LEU A 225 0.23 2.55 9.37
N ASN A 226 0.75 1.72 10.27
CA ASN A 226 1.77 2.12 11.24
C ASN A 226 1.34 3.28 12.16
N TYR A 227 0.05 3.37 12.52
CA TYR A 227 -0.53 4.48 13.28
C TYR A 227 -0.34 5.84 12.59
N ALA A 228 -0.53 5.86 11.27
CA ALA A 228 -0.40 7.09 10.48
C ALA A 228 -1.53 8.10 10.74
N ALA A 229 -2.76 7.64 11.03
CA ALA A 229 -3.89 8.50 11.38
C ALA A 229 -3.98 8.74 12.90
N ASP A 230 -4.63 7.86 13.63
CA ASP A 230 -4.76 7.98 15.08
C ASP A 230 -3.39 7.82 15.77
N GLY A 231 -3.00 8.80 16.59
CA GLY A 231 -1.66 8.85 17.20
C GLY A 231 -0.55 9.30 16.24
N GLY A 232 -0.91 9.70 15.01
CA GLY A 232 -0.04 10.19 13.95
C GLY A 232 -0.51 11.54 13.40
N LEU A 233 -0.96 11.59 12.15
CA LEU A 233 -1.35 12.82 11.45
C LEU A 233 -2.57 13.50 12.09
N TYR A 234 -3.53 12.74 12.61
CA TYR A 234 -4.66 13.28 13.37
C TYR A 234 -4.20 13.73 14.76
N ALA A 235 -4.45 15.00 15.10
CA ALA A 235 -3.87 15.62 16.30
C ALA A 235 -4.57 15.24 17.61
N GLU A 236 -5.48 14.24 17.63
CA GLU A 236 -6.06 13.70 18.86
C GLU A 236 -4.99 13.06 19.75
N LEU A 237 -4.91 13.51 21.00
CA LEU A 237 -3.90 13.04 21.96
C LEU A 237 -4.39 11.88 22.83
N ILE A 238 -5.70 11.61 22.87
CA ILE A 238 -6.31 10.58 23.72
C ILE A 238 -6.50 9.29 22.95
N GLN A 239 -5.91 8.22 23.41
CA GLN A 239 -6.11 6.88 22.87
C GLN A 239 -7.40 6.27 23.44
N ASN A 240 -8.19 5.58 22.60
CA ASN A 240 -9.47 4.97 22.96
C ASN A 240 -10.43 5.99 23.62
N ARG A 241 -10.62 7.15 22.97
CA ARG A 241 -11.43 8.26 23.45
C ARG A 241 -12.93 7.93 23.58
N ASP A 242 -13.38 6.93 22.80
CA ASP A 242 -14.75 6.49 22.59
C ASP A 242 -15.07 5.14 23.25
N PHE A 243 -14.06 4.50 23.90
CA PHE A 243 -14.19 3.19 24.54
C PHE A 243 -14.62 2.04 23.60
N GLU A 244 -14.40 2.17 22.31
CA GLU A 244 -14.82 1.23 21.28
C GLU A 244 -13.73 0.20 20.93
N TYR A 245 -12.55 0.22 21.58
CA TYR A 245 -11.53 -0.81 21.37
C TYR A 245 -12.06 -2.20 21.69
N SER A 246 -11.72 -3.16 20.86
CA SER A 246 -12.21 -4.53 20.93
C SER A 246 -11.06 -5.53 20.80
N PRO A 247 -11.11 -6.72 21.42
CA PRO A 247 -10.15 -7.79 21.18
C PRO A 247 -10.01 -8.20 19.70
N LYS A 248 -10.99 -7.85 18.87
CA LYS A 248 -10.93 -8.08 17.42
C LYS A 248 -9.96 -7.14 16.70
N ASP A 249 -9.69 -5.95 17.25
CA ASP A 249 -8.79 -4.96 16.65
C ASP A 249 -7.33 -5.35 16.85
N GLY A 250 -6.99 -5.81 18.05
CA GLY A 250 -5.63 -6.15 18.43
C GLY A 250 -5.16 -7.47 17.83
N ASN A 251 -3.89 -7.56 17.51
CA ASN A 251 -3.26 -8.79 17.03
C ASN A 251 -3.15 -9.86 18.14
N LYS A 252 -4.30 -10.40 18.59
CA LYS A 252 -4.45 -11.37 19.68
C LYS A 252 -4.04 -10.81 21.07
N ASP A 253 -3.91 -9.51 21.22
CA ASP A 253 -3.71 -8.87 22.48
C ASP A 253 -5.02 -8.90 23.28
N LYS A 254 -5.05 -9.67 24.37
CA LYS A 254 -6.24 -9.84 25.21
C LYS A 254 -6.61 -8.57 25.98
N ASP A 255 -5.65 -7.65 26.09
CA ASP A 255 -5.85 -6.40 26.83
C ASP A 255 -6.54 -5.33 25.98
N TRP A 256 -6.67 -5.54 24.65
CA TRP A 256 -7.44 -4.68 23.78
C TRP A 256 -8.94 -4.87 24.00
N ASN A 257 -9.48 -4.02 24.83
CA ASN A 257 -10.91 -3.98 25.15
C ASN A 257 -11.35 -2.52 25.38
N SER A 258 -12.61 -2.28 25.68
CA SER A 258 -13.16 -0.94 25.89
C SER A 258 -12.47 -0.14 26.99
N MET A 259 -11.75 -0.77 27.90
CA MET A 259 -10.97 -0.10 28.97
C MET A 259 -9.51 0.19 28.57
N TYR A 260 -9.06 -0.27 27.40
CA TYR A 260 -7.68 -0.08 26.95
C TYR A 260 -7.24 1.38 27.00
N ALA A 261 -6.00 1.63 27.42
CA ALA A 261 -5.38 2.95 27.65
C ALA A 261 -5.99 3.76 28.81
N TRP A 262 -7.00 3.25 29.51
CA TRP A 262 -7.62 3.91 30.64
C TRP A 262 -7.34 3.17 31.96
N SER A 263 -7.11 3.91 33.02
CA SER A 263 -6.91 3.35 34.36
C SER A 263 -7.45 4.30 35.42
N VAL A 264 -7.68 3.77 36.64
CA VAL A 264 -8.02 4.56 37.82
C VAL A 264 -6.78 4.76 38.70
N GLN A 265 -6.50 5.99 39.05
CA GLN A 265 -5.50 6.34 40.07
C GLN A 265 -6.19 6.88 41.34
N GLY A 266 -5.70 6.46 42.48
CA GLY A 266 -6.29 6.78 43.80
C GLY A 266 -7.20 5.65 44.27
N ASN A 267 -7.67 5.79 45.53
CA ASN A 267 -8.54 4.82 46.22
C ASN A 267 -10.01 5.21 46.10
N ASN A 268 -10.92 4.28 46.41
CA ASN A 268 -12.36 4.54 46.54
C ASN A 268 -13.04 4.98 45.21
N ALA A 269 -12.60 4.41 44.11
CA ALA A 269 -13.29 4.56 42.84
C ALA A 269 -13.28 3.24 42.04
N ILE A 270 -14.33 3.00 41.28
CA ILE A 270 -14.48 1.84 40.40
C ILE A 270 -14.75 2.34 38.98
N PHE A 271 -14.01 1.79 38.02
CA PHE A 271 -14.20 2.04 36.57
C PHE A 271 -14.77 0.80 35.90
N THR A 272 -15.88 0.95 35.21
CA THR A 272 -16.52 -0.08 34.39
C THR A 272 -16.99 0.50 33.06
N ILE A 273 -17.44 -0.33 32.15
CA ILE A 273 -18.01 0.06 30.86
C ILE A 273 -19.53 -0.12 30.89
N GLY A 274 -20.22 0.91 30.45
CA GLY A 274 -21.67 0.94 30.25
C GLY A 274 -22.04 0.88 28.78
N THR A 275 -23.25 0.35 28.49
CA THR A 275 -23.81 0.24 27.13
C THR A 275 -25.25 0.73 27.06
N ASP A 276 -25.89 1.00 28.20
CA ASP A 276 -27.27 1.44 28.27
C ASP A 276 -27.41 2.94 27.94
N HIS A 277 -28.27 3.25 26.98
CA HIS A 277 -28.50 4.63 26.54
C HIS A 277 -27.21 5.36 26.18
N PRO A 278 -26.44 4.85 25.19
CA PRO A 278 -25.20 5.47 24.72
C PRO A 278 -25.47 6.83 24.09
N ILE A 279 -24.40 7.56 23.82
CA ILE A 279 -24.46 8.86 23.15
C ILE A 279 -24.96 8.74 21.70
N HIS A 280 -24.54 7.68 21.00
CA HIS A 280 -24.93 7.37 19.63
C HIS A 280 -24.88 5.84 19.39
N ALA A 281 -25.71 5.34 18.46
CA ALA A 281 -25.73 3.90 18.15
C ALA A 281 -24.40 3.36 17.60
N ASN A 282 -23.63 4.22 16.90
CA ASN A 282 -22.29 3.87 16.39
C ASN A 282 -21.20 3.94 17.47
N ASN A 283 -21.51 4.40 18.67
CA ASN A 283 -20.62 4.59 19.80
C ASN A 283 -21.31 4.02 21.06
N PRO A 284 -21.48 2.68 21.14
CA PRO A 284 -22.30 2.05 22.17
C PRO A 284 -21.65 1.95 23.55
N HIS A 285 -20.33 2.11 23.67
CA HIS A 285 -19.62 1.94 24.92
C HIS A 285 -19.26 3.30 25.53
N TYR A 286 -19.25 3.37 26.86
CA TYR A 286 -18.82 4.55 27.61
C TYR A 286 -18.28 4.16 28.98
N ALA A 287 -17.39 4.98 29.54
CA ALA A 287 -16.88 4.80 30.90
C ALA A 287 -17.95 5.11 31.95
N ILE A 288 -18.08 4.23 32.93
CA ILE A 288 -18.79 4.50 34.20
C ILE A 288 -17.74 4.61 35.31
N LEU A 289 -17.60 5.80 35.86
CA LEU A 289 -16.69 6.08 36.97
C LEU A 289 -17.52 6.30 38.26
N ASN A 290 -17.49 5.30 39.13
CA ASN A 290 -18.14 5.37 40.45
C ASN A 290 -17.14 5.90 41.47
N ILE A 291 -17.37 7.10 41.96
CA ILE A 291 -16.58 7.79 42.98
C ILE A 291 -17.27 7.61 44.35
N GLN A 292 -16.65 6.83 45.23
CA GLN A 292 -17.12 6.62 46.58
C GLN A 292 -16.63 7.77 47.53
N GLU A 293 -15.40 8.27 47.31
CA GLU A 293 -14.83 9.42 47.96
C GLU A 293 -13.99 10.24 46.97
N PRO A 294 -13.98 11.59 47.09
CA PRO A 294 -13.13 12.44 46.26
C PRO A 294 -11.63 12.11 46.40
N GLY A 295 -10.87 12.21 45.28
CA GLY A 295 -9.43 12.02 45.25
C GLY A 295 -8.95 11.03 44.18
N ALA A 296 -9.85 10.23 43.62
CA ALA A 296 -9.52 9.35 42.53
C ALA A 296 -9.65 10.07 41.16
N SER A 297 -8.98 9.55 40.16
CA SER A 297 -8.99 10.07 38.80
C SER A 297 -9.05 8.93 37.79
N LEU A 298 -9.83 9.11 36.71
CA LEU A 298 -9.73 8.35 35.50
C LEU A 298 -8.59 8.94 34.66
N VAL A 299 -7.65 8.10 34.23
CA VAL A 299 -6.38 8.53 33.63
C VAL A 299 -6.16 7.90 32.27
N ASN A 300 -5.63 8.68 31.31
CA ASN A 300 -5.22 8.23 29.98
C ASN A 300 -3.81 8.71 29.65
N GLU A 301 -2.97 7.81 29.12
CA GLU A 301 -1.58 8.11 28.77
C GLU A 301 -1.40 8.53 27.27
N GLY A 302 -2.48 8.60 26.50
CA GLY A 302 -2.42 8.84 25.06
C GLY A 302 -1.71 7.70 24.30
N TYR A 303 -1.20 8.02 23.14
CA TYR A 303 -0.49 7.06 22.27
C TYR A 303 1.00 6.91 22.69
N GLY A 304 1.26 6.40 23.88
CA GLY A 304 2.62 6.25 24.43
C GLY A 304 3.16 7.51 25.08
N GLY A 305 2.30 8.34 25.63
CA GLY A 305 2.60 9.59 26.35
C GLY A 305 2.10 10.82 25.58
N ILE A 306 1.60 11.80 26.36
CA ILE A 306 1.13 13.07 25.83
C ILE A 306 2.27 14.10 25.90
N VAL A 307 2.64 14.70 24.78
CA VAL A 307 3.64 15.77 24.77
C VAL A 307 2.97 17.11 25.11
N VAL A 308 3.46 17.77 26.14
CA VAL A 308 2.97 19.07 26.62
C VAL A 308 4.07 20.10 26.51
N ARG A 309 3.75 21.29 25.98
CA ARG A 309 4.71 22.41 25.83
C ARG A 309 4.22 23.63 26.60
N LYS A 310 5.13 24.22 27.40
CA LYS A 310 4.87 25.41 28.22
C LYS A 310 4.29 26.55 27.38
N GLY A 311 3.19 27.10 27.84
CA GLY A 311 2.50 28.22 27.19
C GLY A 311 1.50 27.80 26.12
N GLU A 312 1.57 26.59 25.59
CA GLU A 312 0.59 26.05 24.64
C GLU A 312 -0.76 25.74 25.29
N LYS A 313 -1.80 25.79 24.49
CA LYS A 313 -3.17 25.54 24.90
C LYS A 313 -3.69 24.27 24.24
N TYR A 314 -4.49 23.54 25.01
CA TYR A 314 -5.10 22.29 24.61
C TYR A 314 -6.61 22.38 24.79
N ASP A 315 -7.37 22.07 23.73
CA ASP A 315 -8.82 22.01 23.75
C ASP A 315 -9.24 20.63 24.28
N PHE A 316 -9.84 20.63 25.44
CA PHE A 316 -10.43 19.44 26.04
C PHE A 316 -11.93 19.40 25.75
N SER A 317 -12.47 18.21 25.43
CA SER A 317 -13.91 17.97 25.39
C SER A 317 -14.25 16.58 25.90
N MET A 318 -15.45 16.42 26.43
CA MET A 318 -16.04 15.13 26.78
C MET A 318 -17.57 15.23 26.77
N PHE A 319 -18.24 14.11 26.51
CA PHE A 319 -19.64 13.98 26.89
C PHE A 319 -19.73 13.39 28.30
N SER A 320 -20.66 13.87 29.09
CA SER A 320 -20.85 13.40 30.46
C SER A 320 -22.31 13.48 30.90
N LYS A 321 -22.69 12.52 31.77
CA LYS A 321 -23.96 12.55 32.52
C LYS A 321 -23.75 11.95 33.91
N ILE A 322 -24.65 12.27 34.85
CA ILE A 322 -24.72 11.62 36.17
C ILE A 322 -25.74 10.48 36.10
N MET A 323 -25.32 9.28 36.49
CA MET A 323 -26.19 8.11 36.53
C MET A 323 -26.87 7.98 37.88
N ASN A 324 -26.12 8.05 38.97
CA ASN A 324 -26.60 7.89 40.34
C ASN A 324 -25.81 8.79 41.30
N GLY A 325 -26.41 9.17 42.43
CA GLY A 325 -25.77 9.96 43.48
C GLY A 325 -26.36 11.35 43.69
N LYS A 326 -25.68 12.18 44.48
CA LYS A 326 -26.02 13.57 44.72
C LYS A 326 -25.91 14.43 43.47
N LYS A 327 -26.45 15.60 43.42
CA LYS A 327 -26.64 16.53 42.26
C LYS A 327 -25.40 16.81 41.39
N GLY A 328 -24.40 15.93 41.36
CA GLY A 328 -23.15 16.17 40.66
C GLY A 328 -22.33 17.35 41.20
N GLY A 329 -21.22 17.63 40.51
CA GLY A 329 -20.34 18.67 41.05
C GLY A 329 -19.18 19.02 40.16
N LYS A 330 -18.23 19.68 40.75
CA LYS A 330 -16.97 20.01 40.11
C LYS A 330 -16.22 18.75 39.69
N THR A 331 -15.74 18.72 38.45
CA THR A 331 -14.78 17.72 37.97
C THR A 331 -13.53 18.47 37.54
N VAL A 332 -12.41 18.11 38.11
CA VAL A 332 -11.11 18.71 37.81
C VAL A 332 -10.47 17.91 36.68
N ILE A 333 -10.03 18.60 35.64
CA ILE A 333 -9.31 18.05 34.48
C ILE A 333 -7.86 18.54 34.58
N ARG A 334 -6.89 17.64 34.52
CA ARG A 334 -5.48 17.98 34.64
C ARG A 334 -4.63 17.27 33.59
N LEU A 335 -3.59 17.97 33.15
CA LEU A 335 -2.42 17.32 32.54
C LEU A 335 -1.36 17.16 33.64
N MET A 336 -0.86 15.94 33.79
CA MET A 336 0.08 15.56 34.83
C MET A 336 1.34 14.95 34.21
N SER A 337 2.50 15.27 34.73
CA SER A 337 3.71 14.48 34.44
C SER A 337 3.67 13.13 35.14
N LYS A 338 4.48 12.16 34.69
CA LYS A 338 4.55 10.82 35.31
C LYS A 338 5.00 10.83 36.75
N ASP A 339 5.76 11.84 37.18
CA ASP A 339 6.18 12.07 38.56
C ASP A 339 5.14 12.83 39.44
N GLY A 340 3.93 13.04 38.88
CA GLY A 340 2.80 13.61 39.61
C GLY A 340 2.72 15.14 39.65
N LYS A 341 3.57 15.85 38.87
CA LYS A 341 3.53 17.31 38.79
C LYS A 341 2.36 17.77 37.89
N GLU A 342 1.56 18.74 38.37
CA GLU A 342 0.48 19.35 37.56
C GLU A 342 1.08 20.27 36.48
N LEU A 343 0.75 20.02 35.23
CA LEU A 343 1.22 20.77 34.07
C LEU A 343 0.17 21.75 33.54
N ALA A 344 -1.11 21.38 33.70
CA ALA A 344 -2.25 22.23 33.35
C ALA A 344 -3.48 21.79 34.14
N ARG A 345 -4.39 22.74 34.41
CA ARG A 345 -5.62 22.46 35.14
C ARG A 345 -6.79 23.30 34.65
N THR A 346 -7.96 22.68 34.65
CA THR A 346 -9.24 23.36 34.46
C THR A 346 -10.30 22.63 35.30
N THR A 347 -11.50 23.20 35.39
CA THR A 347 -12.62 22.66 36.14
C THR A 347 -13.90 22.76 35.35
N LEU A 348 -14.65 21.67 35.29
CA LEU A 348 -15.98 21.59 34.71
C LEU A 348 -17.02 21.27 35.77
N SER A 349 -18.29 21.46 35.44
CA SER A 349 -19.42 21.07 36.30
C SER A 349 -20.20 19.95 35.60
N VAL A 350 -20.18 18.75 36.15
CA VAL A 350 -20.99 17.63 35.69
C VAL A 350 -22.21 17.48 36.58
N SER A 351 -23.37 17.88 36.07
CA SER A 351 -24.62 17.92 36.86
C SER A 351 -25.88 17.48 36.11
N SER A 352 -25.80 17.22 34.81
CA SER A 352 -26.91 16.74 33.98
C SER A 352 -27.10 15.21 34.11
N ARG A 353 -28.33 14.77 34.06
CA ARG A 353 -28.72 13.37 33.92
C ARG A 353 -28.81 12.91 32.46
N ASP A 354 -28.84 13.87 31.53
CA ASP A 354 -28.74 13.65 30.10
C ASP A 354 -27.34 13.90 29.63
N TRP A 355 -26.90 13.22 28.55
CA TRP A 355 -25.64 13.46 27.90
C TRP A 355 -25.44 14.93 27.52
N ARG A 356 -24.37 15.53 27.96
CA ARG A 356 -23.98 16.89 27.64
C ARG A 356 -22.53 16.97 27.23
N LYS A 357 -22.28 17.58 26.08
CA LYS A 357 -20.91 17.88 25.64
C LYS A 357 -20.40 19.08 26.49
N GLN A 358 -19.24 18.87 27.10
CA GLN A 358 -18.53 19.88 27.86
C GLN A 358 -17.18 20.16 27.21
N THR A 359 -16.73 21.37 27.25
CA THR A 359 -15.48 21.84 26.66
C THR A 359 -14.73 22.73 27.63
N ALA A 360 -13.42 22.68 27.60
CA ALA A 360 -12.53 23.52 28.37
C ALA A 360 -11.18 23.70 27.66
N VAL A 361 -10.43 24.73 28.07
CA VAL A 361 -9.06 24.94 27.59
C VAL A 361 -8.09 24.69 28.74
N LEU A 362 -7.09 23.87 28.48
CA LEU A 362 -5.95 23.62 29.37
C LEU A 362 -4.76 24.42 28.86
N LYS A 363 -4.19 25.32 29.69
CA LYS A 363 -2.96 26.07 29.39
C LYS A 363 -1.80 25.49 30.16
N ALA A 364 -0.81 25.02 29.45
CA ALA A 364 0.37 24.39 30.04
C ALA A 364 1.30 25.41 30.72
N VAL A 365 1.75 25.09 31.93
CA VAL A 365 2.67 25.92 32.71
C VAL A 365 4.11 25.39 32.70
N ALA A 366 4.31 24.16 32.22
CA ALA A 366 5.62 23.52 32.09
C ALA A 366 5.64 22.55 30.89
N ASP A 367 6.85 22.16 30.48
CA ASP A 367 7.07 21.14 29.45
C ASP A 367 7.03 19.72 30.05
N ALA A 368 6.54 18.78 29.26
CA ALA A 368 6.68 17.36 29.52
C ALA A 368 6.62 16.57 28.21
N ASP A 369 7.47 15.54 28.08
CA ASP A 369 7.51 14.68 26.90
C ASP A 369 6.61 13.44 27.01
N SER A 370 6.09 13.16 28.20
CA SER A 370 5.22 12.03 28.48
C SER A 370 4.28 12.35 29.64
N ALA A 371 3.29 13.18 29.36
CA ALA A 371 2.23 13.49 30.31
C ALA A 371 1.06 12.52 30.17
N LEU A 372 0.13 12.61 31.12
CA LEU A 372 -1.14 11.91 31.13
C LEU A 372 -2.29 12.91 31.39
N LEU A 373 -3.48 12.57 30.90
CA LEU A 373 -4.73 13.27 31.21
C LEU A 373 -5.34 12.61 32.46
N ALA A 374 -5.77 13.42 33.43
CA ALA A 374 -6.48 12.96 34.62
C ALA A 374 -7.82 13.68 34.78
N ILE A 375 -8.90 12.93 34.93
CA ILE A 375 -10.28 13.40 35.11
C ILE A 375 -10.71 13.02 36.53
N SER A 376 -10.93 14.01 37.42
CA SER A 376 -11.16 13.83 38.82
C SER A 376 -12.47 14.47 39.29
N PRO A 377 -13.60 13.74 39.35
CA PRO A 377 -14.79 14.23 40.01
C PRO A 377 -14.53 14.52 41.50
N GLN A 378 -15.04 15.63 42.02
CA GLN A 378 -14.82 16.12 43.37
C GLN A 378 -16.02 15.85 44.30
N VAL A 379 -17.00 15.13 43.81
CA VAL A 379 -18.20 14.72 44.56
C VAL A 379 -18.46 13.25 44.33
N GLU A 380 -18.89 12.58 45.40
CA GLU A 380 -19.33 11.16 45.29
C GLU A 380 -20.49 11.01 44.31
N GLY A 381 -20.50 9.91 43.61
CA GLY A 381 -21.53 9.59 42.62
C GLY A 381 -21.02 8.73 41.46
N GLU A 382 -21.89 8.43 40.58
CA GLU A 382 -21.63 7.59 39.41
C GLU A 382 -21.73 8.45 38.12
N TYR A 383 -20.60 8.55 37.44
CA TYR A 383 -20.42 9.44 36.25
C TYR A 383 -20.24 8.62 35.01
N ALA A 384 -21.10 8.82 34.00
CA ALA A 384 -20.86 8.32 32.67
C ALA A 384 -20.08 9.36 31.85
N LEU A 385 -18.98 8.92 31.24
CA LEU A 385 -18.05 9.73 30.47
C LEU A 385 -17.81 9.07 29.10
N ASP A 386 -17.78 9.88 28.03
CA ASP A 386 -17.59 9.38 26.69
C ASP A 386 -16.98 10.43 25.78
N MET A 387 -16.45 10.02 24.62
CA MET A 387 -15.82 10.89 23.62
C MET A 387 -14.87 11.90 24.26
N ILE A 388 -13.95 11.37 25.07
CA ILE A 388 -12.97 12.18 25.80
C ILE A 388 -11.82 12.53 24.87
N SER A 389 -11.69 13.81 24.52
CA SER A 389 -10.75 14.30 23.53
C SER A 389 -9.86 15.42 24.06
N LEU A 390 -8.61 15.44 23.55
CA LEU A 390 -7.64 16.49 23.87
C LEU A 390 -6.85 16.84 22.61
N PHE A 391 -7.02 18.05 22.09
CA PHE A 391 -6.31 18.54 20.90
C PHE A 391 -5.42 19.74 21.24
N PRO A 392 -4.19 19.83 20.68
CA PRO A 392 -3.46 21.09 20.71
C PRO A 392 -4.22 22.14 19.88
N GLN A 393 -4.22 23.42 20.32
CA GLN A 393 -4.76 24.50 19.48
C GLN A 393 -3.87 24.81 18.29
N LYS A 394 -2.57 24.47 18.38
CA LYS A 394 -1.61 24.62 17.28
C LYS A 394 -1.70 23.40 16.36
N THR A 395 -2.64 23.41 15.44
CA THR A 395 -2.82 22.42 14.38
C THR A 395 -2.34 22.99 13.03
N PHE A 396 -2.23 22.12 12.02
CA PHE A 396 -1.93 22.56 10.66
C PHE A 396 -3.04 23.49 10.14
N LYS A 397 -2.65 24.63 9.58
CA LYS A 397 -3.57 25.73 9.16
C LYS A 397 -4.54 26.22 10.25
N GLY A 398 -4.39 25.79 11.50
CA GLY A 398 -5.22 26.24 12.62
C GLY A 398 -6.63 25.63 12.67
N HIS A 399 -6.90 24.56 11.93
CA HIS A 399 -8.18 23.87 11.98
C HIS A 399 -8.46 23.28 13.36
N LYS A 400 -9.65 23.51 13.86
CA LYS A 400 -10.10 22.92 15.13
C LYS A 400 -10.18 21.40 15.00
N ASN A 401 -9.62 20.65 15.96
CA ASN A 401 -9.51 19.20 15.90
C ASN A 401 -8.83 18.71 14.61
N GLY A 402 -7.87 19.48 14.13
CA GLY A 402 -7.22 19.31 12.85
C GLY A 402 -6.04 18.33 12.90
N LEU A 403 -5.11 18.56 12.00
CA LEU A 403 -3.93 17.69 11.80
C LEU A 403 -2.74 18.17 12.64
N ARG A 404 -1.88 17.25 12.99
CA ARG A 404 -0.60 17.50 13.65
C ARG A 404 0.30 18.34 12.73
N ALA A 405 0.64 19.54 13.20
CA ALA A 405 1.20 20.60 12.36
C ALA A 405 2.56 20.22 11.74
N ASP A 406 3.44 19.56 12.48
CA ASP A 406 4.77 19.15 12.03
C ASP A 406 4.71 18.04 10.96
N LEU A 407 3.85 17.03 11.13
CA LEU A 407 3.65 15.96 10.15
C LEU A 407 3.00 16.46 8.86
N ALA A 408 1.93 17.24 8.99
CA ALA A 408 1.24 17.82 7.85
C ALA A 408 2.15 18.78 7.07
N GLN A 409 3.01 19.56 7.76
CA GLN A 409 4.00 20.43 7.12
C GLN A 409 5.07 19.61 6.37
N ALA A 410 5.58 18.52 6.97
CA ALA A 410 6.54 17.66 6.29
C ALA A 410 5.97 17.02 5.00
N ILE A 411 4.67 16.69 4.99
CA ILE A 411 3.99 16.23 3.77
C ILE A 411 3.87 17.39 2.76
N ALA A 412 3.43 18.58 3.20
CA ALA A 412 3.29 19.75 2.35
C ALA A 412 4.62 20.20 1.72
N ASP A 413 5.74 20.04 2.43
CA ASP A 413 7.10 20.39 1.96
C ASP A 413 7.59 19.53 0.78
N ILE A 414 6.97 18.37 0.51
CA ILE A 414 7.18 17.58 -0.72
C ILE A 414 6.62 18.33 -1.94
N HIS A 415 5.70 19.26 -1.76
CA HIS A 415 4.89 19.90 -2.81
C HIS A 415 4.08 18.87 -3.62
N PRO A 416 3.32 17.98 -2.94
CA PRO A 416 2.54 16.97 -3.65
C PRO A 416 1.42 17.65 -4.45
N ARG A 417 1.20 17.17 -5.67
CA ARG A 417 0.13 17.67 -6.56
C ARG A 417 -1.18 16.93 -6.38
N PHE A 418 -1.15 15.78 -5.72
CA PHE A 418 -2.32 15.03 -5.30
C PHE A 418 -2.01 14.25 -4.02
N VAL A 419 -3.08 13.87 -3.32
CA VAL A 419 -3.03 12.95 -2.18
C VAL A 419 -3.97 11.79 -2.44
N ARG A 420 -3.43 10.56 -2.51
CA ARG A 420 -4.21 9.32 -2.51
C ARG A 420 -4.54 8.94 -1.07
N PHE A 421 -5.80 8.64 -0.78
CA PHE A 421 -6.31 8.24 0.54
C PHE A 421 -7.58 7.37 0.42
N PRO A 422 -8.11 6.71 1.49
CA PRO A 422 -7.56 6.61 2.85
C PRO A 422 -6.48 5.54 2.95
N GLY A 423 -6.19 4.85 1.87
CA GLY A 423 -5.20 3.80 1.78
C GLY A 423 -5.37 2.92 0.54
N GLY A 424 -4.65 1.80 0.53
CA GLY A 424 -4.77 0.72 -0.43
C GLY A 424 -5.49 -0.48 0.20
N CYS A 425 -4.74 -1.34 0.92
CA CYS A 425 -5.32 -2.47 1.66
C CYS A 425 -6.37 -2.02 2.69
N LEU A 426 -6.20 -0.87 3.31
CA LEU A 426 -7.19 -0.30 4.25
C LEU A 426 -8.53 -0.05 3.58
N ALA A 427 -8.55 0.49 2.34
CA ALA A 427 -9.79 0.76 1.61
C ALA A 427 -10.58 -0.51 1.31
N HIS A 428 -9.88 -1.62 1.09
CA HIS A 428 -10.47 -2.94 0.81
C HIS A 428 -10.88 -3.69 2.08
N GLY A 429 -10.17 -3.50 3.19
CA GLY A 429 -10.46 -4.13 4.48
C GLY A 429 -10.07 -5.60 4.59
N ASP A 430 -10.24 -6.15 5.79
CA ASP A 430 -9.98 -7.54 6.14
C ASP A 430 -11.29 -8.37 6.08
N GLY A 431 -11.77 -8.63 4.89
CA GLY A 431 -13.06 -9.27 4.59
C GLY A 431 -14.11 -8.25 4.11
N VAL A 432 -15.18 -8.76 3.50
CA VAL A 432 -16.26 -7.94 2.91
C VAL A 432 -16.88 -7.00 3.93
N ASP A 433 -17.11 -7.46 5.16
CA ASP A 433 -17.70 -6.67 6.24
C ASP A 433 -16.81 -5.56 6.78
N ASN A 434 -15.53 -5.53 6.40
CA ASN A 434 -14.54 -4.53 6.81
C ASN A 434 -14.13 -3.58 5.68
N ILE A 435 -14.76 -3.66 4.51
CA ILE A 435 -14.57 -2.69 3.42
C ILE A 435 -14.84 -1.28 3.97
N TYR A 436 -13.94 -0.34 3.67
CA TYR A 436 -13.99 1.01 4.21
C TYR A 436 -15.20 1.78 3.69
N ASN A 437 -16.12 2.11 4.59
CA ASN A 437 -17.29 2.90 4.28
C ASN A 437 -17.04 4.37 4.60
N TRP A 438 -16.91 5.21 3.58
CA TRP A 438 -16.64 6.64 3.73
C TRP A 438 -17.74 7.39 4.49
N LYS A 439 -19.01 6.97 4.37
CA LYS A 439 -20.16 7.58 5.06
C LYS A 439 -20.06 7.48 6.58
N GLU A 440 -19.41 6.44 7.08
CA GLU A 440 -19.17 6.24 8.51
C GLU A 440 -18.06 7.13 9.08
N THR A 441 -17.38 7.93 8.24
CA THR A 441 -16.20 8.75 8.60
C THR A 441 -16.48 10.25 8.54
N ILE A 442 -17.70 10.65 8.23
CA ILE A 442 -18.11 12.06 8.13
C ILE A 442 -19.13 12.42 9.21
N GLY A 443 -19.43 13.72 9.36
CA GLY A 443 -20.36 14.20 10.37
C GLY A 443 -19.73 14.36 11.76
N PRO A 444 -20.55 14.53 12.81
CA PRO A 444 -20.06 14.67 14.17
C PRO A 444 -19.24 13.47 14.64
N LEU A 445 -18.17 13.70 15.42
CA LEU A 445 -17.26 12.63 15.83
C LEU A 445 -17.95 11.51 16.61
N GLU A 446 -18.94 11.87 17.44
CA GLU A 446 -19.76 10.91 18.21
C GLU A 446 -20.67 10.03 17.38
N ALA A 447 -20.93 10.39 16.13
CA ALA A 447 -21.76 9.65 15.18
C ALA A 447 -20.94 8.79 14.18
N ARG A 448 -19.63 9.00 14.14
CA ARG A 448 -18.73 8.19 13.30
C ARG A 448 -18.62 6.78 13.87
N LYS A 449 -18.51 5.78 12.99
CA LYS A 449 -18.35 4.40 13.43
C LYS A 449 -16.89 3.99 13.36
N SER A 450 -16.30 3.74 14.51
CA SER A 450 -14.97 3.18 14.59
C SER A 450 -14.92 1.75 14.00
N ALA A 451 -13.75 1.29 13.63
CA ALA A 451 -13.59 -0.02 13.01
C ALA A 451 -12.20 -0.62 13.30
N PRO A 452 -12.08 -1.94 13.24
CA PRO A 452 -10.78 -2.59 13.14
C PRO A 452 -10.05 -2.19 11.85
N ASN A 453 -8.74 -2.06 11.97
CA ASN A 453 -7.84 -1.83 10.84
C ASN A 453 -7.26 -3.16 10.36
N ILE A 454 -7.14 -3.36 9.04
CA ILE A 454 -6.49 -4.56 8.45
C ILE A 454 -5.06 -4.76 8.98
N TRP A 455 -4.38 -3.69 9.39
CA TRP A 455 -3.04 -3.70 9.98
C TRP A 455 -3.01 -4.04 11.48
N ARG A 456 -4.14 -4.54 12.01
CA ARG A 456 -4.26 -5.10 13.37
C ARG A 456 -4.13 -4.06 14.49
N TYR A 457 -4.89 -2.98 14.37
CA TYR A 457 -5.18 -2.03 15.43
C TYR A 457 -6.53 -1.35 15.19
N HIS A 458 -6.99 -0.54 16.14
CA HIS A 458 -8.26 0.16 16.06
C HIS A 458 -8.11 1.49 15.30
N GLN A 459 -9.13 1.87 14.52
CA GLN A 459 -9.24 3.17 13.88
C GLN A 459 -10.52 3.87 14.36
N THR A 460 -10.36 5.06 14.93
CA THR A 460 -11.50 5.87 15.42
C THR A 460 -12.25 6.57 14.28
N ARG A 461 -11.68 6.61 13.08
CA ARG A 461 -12.18 7.39 11.93
C ARG A 461 -12.39 8.87 12.24
N GLY A 462 -11.63 9.39 13.22
CA GLY A 462 -11.55 10.82 13.51
C GLY A 462 -10.92 11.60 12.37
N LEU A 463 -9.87 11.07 11.75
CA LEU A 463 -9.38 11.46 10.43
C LEU A 463 -10.24 10.74 9.40
N GLY A 464 -11.23 11.44 8.82
CA GLY A 464 -12.17 10.88 7.86
C GLY A 464 -12.12 11.61 6.52
N TYR A 465 -13.10 11.31 5.66
CA TYR A 465 -13.10 11.85 4.30
C TYR A 465 -13.18 13.37 4.24
N PHE A 466 -13.89 14.02 5.16
CA PHE A 466 -13.91 15.47 5.23
C PHE A 466 -12.53 16.05 5.49
N GLU A 467 -11.82 15.50 6.46
CA GLU A 467 -10.49 15.95 6.86
C GLU A 467 -9.45 15.66 5.76
N TYR A 468 -9.57 14.55 5.01
CA TYR A 468 -8.71 14.29 3.86
C TYR A 468 -8.92 15.30 2.73
N PHE A 469 -10.16 15.60 2.37
CA PHE A 469 -10.46 16.61 1.37
C PHE A 469 -9.97 18.01 1.79
N GLN A 470 -10.20 18.38 3.04
CA GLN A 470 -9.72 19.66 3.59
C GLN A 470 -8.18 19.73 3.56
N PHE A 471 -7.49 18.65 3.91
CA PHE A 471 -6.03 18.62 3.84
C PHE A 471 -5.51 18.79 2.40
N CYS A 472 -6.15 18.15 1.41
CA CYS A 472 -5.80 18.33 0.01
C CYS A 472 -5.91 19.82 -0.39
N GLU A 473 -7.02 20.46 -0.03
CA GLU A 473 -7.24 21.90 -0.31
C GLU A 473 -6.20 22.77 0.40
N ASP A 474 -5.90 22.51 1.67
CA ASP A 474 -4.91 23.22 2.49
C ASP A 474 -3.51 23.26 1.89
N ILE A 475 -3.12 22.20 1.19
CA ILE A 475 -1.79 22.09 0.56
C ILE A 475 -1.82 22.29 -0.97
N GLY A 476 -2.98 22.59 -1.54
CA GLY A 476 -3.16 22.81 -2.98
C GLY A 476 -2.97 21.55 -3.82
N ALA A 477 -3.35 20.38 -3.29
CA ALA A 477 -3.25 19.09 -3.95
C ALA A 477 -4.63 18.58 -4.39
N GLU A 478 -4.70 17.85 -5.52
CA GLU A 478 -5.91 17.16 -5.96
C GLU A 478 -6.23 15.97 -5.03
N PRO A 479 -7.49 15.78 -4.62
CA PRO A 479 -7.88 14.59 -3.89
C PRO A 479 -7.98 13.37 -4.81
N LEU A 480 -7.43 12.24 -4.38
CA LEU A 480 -7.55 10.95 -5.06
C LEU A 480 -8.05 9.90 -4.05
N PRO A 481 -9.35 9.87 -3.74
CA PRO A 481 -9.91 8.80 -2.93
C PRO A 481 -9.84 7.46 -3.66
N VAL A 482 -9.58 6.38 -2.90
CA VAL A 482 -9.63 5.00 -3.37
C VAL A 482 -10.78 4.28 -2.69
N VAL A 483 -11.58 3.56 -3.48
CA VAL A 483 -12.66 2.70 -3.01
C VAL A 483 -12.42 1.27 -3.45
N ALA A 484 -12.89 0.30 -2.68
CA ALA A 484 -12.81 -1.11 -3.06
C ALA A 484 -13.57 -1.39 -4.37
N ALA A 485 -13.08 -2.31 -5.17
CA ALA A 485 -13.77 -2.77 -6.38
C ALA A 485 -14.89 -3.79 -6.10
N GLY A 486 -15.49 -3.75 -4.91
CA GLY A 486 -16.50 -4.70 -4.49
C GLY A 486 -15.95 -6.03 -3.97
N VAL A 487 -14.63 -6.10 -3.74
CA VAL A 487 -13.92 -7.25 -3.17
C VAL A 487 -13.02 -6.78 -2.02
N PRO A 488 -12.76 -7.62 -1.00
CA PRO A 488 -11.84 -7.26 0.08
C PRO A 488 -10.38 -7.29 -0.35
N CYS A 489 -9.46 -6.86 0.51
CA CYS A 489 -8.02 -6.85 0.22
C CYS A 489 -7.51 -8.26 -0.13
N GLN A 490 -6.59 -8.35 -1.09
CA GLN A 490 -5.90 -9.60 -1.44
C GLN A 490 -5.12 -10.21 -0.25
N ASN A 491 -4.81 -9.38 0.76
CA ASN A 491 -4.20 -9.81 2.02
C ASN A 491 -5.22 -10.20 3.11
N SER A 492 -6.51 -10.08 2.84
CA SER A 492 -7.58 -10.48 3.77
C SER A 492 -7.46 -11.95 4.14
N GLY A 493 -7.57 -12.27 5.42
CA GLY A 493 -7.49 -13.63 5.94
C GLY A 493 -6.07 -14.24 5.95
N ILE A 494 -5.01 -13.51 5.58
CA ILE A 494 -3.63 -13.99 5.72
C ILE A 494 -3.28 -14.15 7.21
N GLY A 495 -2.96 -15.41 7.59
CA GLY A 495 -2.65 -15.75 8.98
C GLY A 495 -3.83 -16.29 9.77
N GLY A 496 -4.95 -16.54 9.12
CA GLY A 496 -6.17 -17.11 9.70
C GLY A 496 -7.44 -16.41 9.20
N PRO A 497 -8.61 -16.81 9.71
CA PRO A 497 -9.87 -16.15 9.38
C PRO A 497 -9.79 -14.65 9.66
N SER A 498 -10.40 -13.84 8.81
CA SER A 498 -10.62 -12.43 9.15
C SER A 498 -11.50 -12.37 10.40
N HIS A 499 -11.28 -11.37 11.24
CA HIS A 499 -12.02 -11.24 12.50
C HIS A 499 -13.49 -10.85 12.28
N HIS A 500 -13.90 -10.62 11.04
CA HIS A 500 -15.16 -9.97 10.69
C HIS A 500 -16.12 -10.83 9.92
N SER A 501 -15.68 -12.01 9.40
CA SER A 501 -16.56 -12.91 8.67
C SER A 501 -16.76 -14.22 9.41
N THR A 502 -18.03 -14.65 9.51
CA THR A 502 -18.42 -15.97 10.01
C THR A 502 -18.21 -17.05 8.96
N ASP A 503 -18.20 -16.69 7.67
CA ASP A 503 -17.92 -17.59 6.55
C ASP A 503 -16.48 -17.36 6.04
N ILE A 504 -15.58 -18.23 6.49
CA ILE A 504 -14.15 -18.15 6.20
C ILE A 504 -13.83 -18.44 4.73
N ILE A 505 -14.69 -19.19 4.05
CA ILE A 505 -14.41 -19.68 2.69
C ILE A 505 -14.85 -18.66 1.64
N THR A 506 -16.02 -18.06 1.80
CA THR A 506 -16.64 -17.24 0.75
C THR A 506 -16.49 -15.75 0.96
N SER A 507 -16.18 -15.27 2.17
CA SER A 507 -16.13 -13.83 2.47
C SER A 507 -14.74 -13.27 2.75
N ASN A 508 -13.70 -14.10 2.85
CA ASN A 508 -12.32 -13.71 3.06
C ASN A 508 -11.51 -13.79 1.77
N GLY A 509 -10.61 -12.83 1.58
CA GLY A 509 -9.75 -12.78 0.40
C GLY A 509 -10.52 -12.44 -0.88
N GLN A 510 -9.86 -12.54 -1.99
CA GLN A 510 -10.39 -12.10 -3.28
C GLN A 510 -11.41 -13.07 -3.91
N GLN A 511 -11.60 -14.25 -3.33
CA GLN A 511 -12.74 -15.12 -3.69
C GLN A 511 -14.06 -14.62 -3.07
N GLY A 512 -13.98 -13.80 -2.03
CA GLY A 512 -15.13 -13.10 -1.47
C GLY A 512 -15.41 -11.83 -2.26
N GLY A 513 -16.67 -11.47 -2.39
CA GLY A 513 -17.09 -10.20 -2.95
C GLY A 513 -18.36 -9.74 -2.28
N ILE A 514 -18.69 -8.47 -2.35
CA ILE A 514 -19.99 -7.95 -1.94
C ILE A 514 -21.06 -8.79 -2.64
N PRO A 515 -22.07 -9.33 -1.95
CA PRO A 515 -23.19 -10.07 -2.58
C PRO A 515 -23.80 -9.24 -3.71
N MET A 516 -24.16 -9.91 -4.81
CA MET A 516 -24.64 -9.20 -6.01
C MET A 516 -25.92 -8.40 -5.75
N GLU A 517 -26.77 -8.86 -4.82
CA GLU A 517 -27.95 -8.15 -4.36
C GLU A 517 -27.64 -6.86 -3.58
N GLU A 518 -26.44 -6.72 -3.02
CA GLU A 518 -25.95 -5.54 -2.29
C GLU A 518 -25.12 -4.60 -3.16
N MET A 519 -24.66 -5.04 -4.34
CA MET A 519 -23.83 -4.24 -5.22
C MET A 519 -24.50 -2.93 -5.66
N GLY A 520 -25.83 -2.93 -5.82
CA GLY A 520 -26.58 -1.72 -6.15
C GLY A 520 -26.43 -0.62 -5.09
N GLN A 521 -26.49 -0.99 -3.81
CA GLN A 521 -26.27 -0.04 -2.72
C GLN A 521 -24.83 0.42 -2.64
N TYR A 522 -23.87 -0.48 -2.79
CA TYR A 522 -22.44 -0.11 -2.79
C TYR A 522 -22.09 0.86 -3.93
N ILE A 523 -22.60 0.62 -5.13
CA ILE A 523 -22.44 1.54 -6.26
C ILE A 523 -23.05 2.90 -5.94
N GLN A 524 -24.24 2.94 -5.33
CA GLN A 524 -24.84 4.21 -4.92
C GLN A 524 -23.95 4.94 -3.91
N ASP A 525 -23.32 4.23 -2.97
CA ASP A 525 -22.38 4.82 -2.00
C ASP A 525 -21.15 5.44 -2.68
N VAL A 526 -20.64 4.83 -3.76
CA VAL A 526 -19.55 5.40 -4.58
C VAL A 526 -20.02 6.66 -5.32
N LEU A 527 -21.21 6.65 -5.89
CA LEU A 527 -21.78 7.82 -6.58
C LEU A 527 -22.05 8.97 -5.59
N ASP A 528 -22.51 8.65 -4.38
CA ASP A 528 -22.74 9.59 -3.30
C ASP A 528 -21.44 10.27 -2.82
N LEU A 529 -20.29 9.56 -2.85
CA LEU A 529 -18.99 10.14 -2.56
C LEU A 529 -18.63 11.25 -3.54
N ILE A 530 -18.87 11.04 -4.83
CA ILE A 530 -18.63 12.07 -5.84
C ILE A 530 -19.59 13.25 -5.63
N GLU A 531 -20.86 13.00 -5.28
CA GLU A 531 -21.81 14.05 -4.94
C GLU A 531 -21.40 14.78 -3.65
N TYR A 532 -20.87 14.08 -2.63
CA TYR A 532 -20.33 14.72 -1.43
C TYR A 532 -19.19 15.67 -1.75
N ALA A 533 -18.28 15.26 -2.62
CA ALA A 533 -17.14 16.09 -3.01
C ALA A 533 -17.57 17.28 -3.92
N ASN A 534 -18.41 17.05 -4.91
CA ASN A 534 -18.69 17.99 -6.01
C ASN A 534 -20.11 18.57 -6.03
N GLY A 535 -21.04 18.00 -5.27
CA GLY A 535 -22.46 18.39 -5.31
C GLY A 535 -22.71 19.81 -4.80
N ASP A 536 -23.69 20.47 -5.38
CA ASP A 536 -24.17 21.78 -4.96
C ASP A 536 -24.78 21.71 -3.55
N ALA A 537 -24.27 22.53 -2.61
CA ALA A 537 -24.69 22.54 -1.21
C ALA A 537 -26.17 22.86 -0.98
N LYS A 538 -26.89 23.46 -1.95
CA LYS A 538 -28.31 23.80 -1.85
C LYS A 538 -29.20 22.78 -2.55
N LYS A 539 -28.69 22.09 -3.58
CA LYS A 539 -29.48 21.24 -4.48
C LYS A 539 -29.34 19.75 -4.19
N THR A 540 -28.17 19.31 -3.75
CA THR A 540 -27.88 17.86 -3.59
C THR A 540 -27.89 17.45 -2.11
N VAL A 541 -28.11 16.16 -1.86
CA VAL A 541 -28.16 15.61 -0.50
C VAL A 541 -26.78 15.70 0.14
N TRP A 542 -25.77 15.16 -0.53
CA TRP A 542 -24.42 15.05 0.01
C TRP A 542 -23.66 16.38 -0.02
N GLY A 543 -23.97 17.27 -0.96
CA GLY A 543 -23.49 18.67 -0.92
C GLY A 543 -23.96 19.41 0.33
N ARG A 544 -25.22 19.18 0.78
CA ARG A 544 -25.74 19.72 2.06
C ARG A 544 -25.00 19.15 3.27
N GLU A 545 -24.68 17.85 3.26
CA GLU A 545 -23.94 17.21 4.36
C GLU A 545 -22.50 17.78 4.46
N ARG A 546 -21.83 18.01 3.32
CA ARG A 546 -20.54 18.72 3.28
C ARG A 546 -20.67 20.15 3.86
N ALA A 547 -21.71 20.88 3.47
CA ALA A 547 -21.94 22.24 3.97
C ALA A 547 -22.21 22.29 5.49
N LYS A 548 -22.89 21.28 6.06
CA LYS A 548 -23.08 21.15 7.52
C LYS A 548 -21.75 20.97 8.25
N ALA A 549 -20.78 20.31 7.62
CA ALA A 549 -19.43 20.19 8.17
C ALA A 549 -18.60 21.48 8.08
N GLY A 550 -19.15 22.55 7.49
CA GLY A 550 -18.53 23.86 7.39
C GLY A 550 -17.93 24.20 6.02
N HIS A 551 -18.10 23.32 5.02
CA HIS A 551 -17.52 23.50 3.68
C HIS A 551 -18.63 23.48 2.59
N PRO A 552 -19.28 24.61 2.29
CA PRO A 552 -20.35 24.67 1.28
C PRO A 552 -19.82 24.53 -0.15
N GLU A 553 -18.58 24.94 -0.42
CA GLU A 553 -17.98 24.88 -1.76
C GLU A 553 -17.55 23.46 -2.13
N PRO A 554 -17.57 23.08 -3.42
CA PRO A 554 -17.07 21.79 -3.89
C PRO A 554 -15.56 21.62 -3.66
N PHE A 555 -15.13 20.40 -3.34
CA PHE A 555 -13.72 20.04 -3.30
C PHE A 555 -13.10 19.76 -4.69
N ASN A 556 -13.92 19.81 -5.75
CA ASN A 556 -13.52 19.66 -7.14
C ASN A 556 -12.81 18.33 -7.45
N LEU A 557 -13.35 17.22 -6.92
CA LEU A 557 -12.85 15.87 -7.18
C LEU A 557 -12.82 15.57 -8.68
N LYS A 558 -11.65 15.14 -9.18
CA LYS A 558 -11.39 14.77 -10.58
C LYS A 558 -11.04 13.29 -10.74
N TYR A 559 -10.43 12.69 -9.74
CA TYR A 559 -9.88 11.34 -9.79
C TYR A 559 -10.55 10.43 -8.77
N LEU A 560 -10.83 9.19 -9.17
CA LEU A 560 -11.34 8.15 -8.30
C LEU A 560 -10.61 6.84 -8.59
N GLY A 561 -9.84 6.34 -7.62
CA GLY A 561 -9.29 4.99 -7.67
C GLY A 561 -10.36 3.95 -7.34
N VAL A 562 -10.50 2.93 -8.17
CA VAL A 562 -11.39 1.78 -7.95
C VAL A 562 -10.54 0.52 -7.95
N GLY A 563 -10.44 -0.12 -6.79
CA GLY A 563 -9.54 -1.24 -6.59
C GLY A 563 -8.15 -0.84 -6.09
N ASN A 564 -7.42 -1.79 -5.54
CA ASN A 564 -6.04 -1.70 -5.10
C ASN A 564 -5.38 -3.08 -5.05
N GLU A 565 -4.35 -3.32 -5.85
CA GLU A 565 -3.61 -4.58 -5.87
C GLU A 565 -4.50 -5.83 -6.05
N ASP A 566 -5.61 -5.69 -6.75
CA ASP A 566 -6.57 -6.78 -6.91
C ASP A 566 -6.00 -7.90 -7.78
N MET A 567 -6.36 -9.14 -7.43
CA MET A 567 -6.28 -10.28 -8.33
C MET A 567 -7.35 -10.12 -9.40
N ILE A 568 -6.94 -10.12 -10.67
CA ILE A 568 -7.87 -9.88 -11.78
C ILE A 568 -8.66 -11.15 -12.08
N SER A 569 -9.59 -11.46 -11.18
CA SER A 569 -10.50 -12.59 -11.30
C SER A 569 -11.84 -12.20 -11.94
N ASP A 570 -12.66 -13.19 -12.28
CA ASP A 570 -14.03 -12.97 -12.74
C ASP A 570 -14.89 -12.23 -11.71
N ILE A 571 -14.71 -12.52 -10.43
CA ILE A 571 -15.39 -11.85 -9.31
C ILE A 571 -15.06 -10.36 -9.26
N PHE A 572 -13.77 -10.04 -9.41
CA PHE A 572 -13.30 -8.66 -9.47
C PHE A 572 -13.80 -7.96 -10.74
N GLU A 573 -13.60 -8.57 -11.93
CA GLU A 573 -13.93 -7.97 -13.21
C GLU A 573 -15.41 -7.58 -13.30
N GLU A 574 -16.30 -8.44 -12.82
CA GLU A 574 -17.75 -8.20 -12.81
C GLU A 574 -18.09 -6.96 -11.98
N ARG A 575 -17.63 -6.91 -10.73
CA ARG A 575 -17.93 -5.82 -9.79
C ARG A 575 -17.29 -4.51 -10.20
N PHE A 576 -16.02 -4.56 -10.58
CA PHE A 576 -15.31 -3.38 -11.11
C PHE A 576 -16.04 -2.79 -12.33
N THR A 577 -16.47 -3.65 -13.26
CA THR A 577 -17.19 -3.21 -14.47
C THR A 577 -18.50 -2.53 -14.13
N MET A 578 -19.25 -3.03 -13.15
CA MET A 578 -20.51 -2.40 -12.69
C MET A 578 -20.25 -1.00 -12.11
N ILE A 579 -19.25 -0.87 -11.23
CA ILE A 579 -18.89 0.42 -10.62
C ILE A 579 -18.41 1.40 -11.71
N TYR A 580 -17.48 0.97 -12.57
CA TYR A 580 -16.94 1.79 -13.65
C TYR A 580 -18.03 2.36 -14.56
N LYS A 581 -18.96 1.52 -15.02
CA LYS A 581 -20.06 1.94 -15.90
C LYS A 581 -20.97 2.94 -15.19
N ALA A 582 -21.35 2.68 -13.95
CA ALA A 582 -22.23 3.57 -13.19
C ALA A 582 -21.59 4.95 -12.96
N VAL A 583 -20.30 5.01 -12.63
CA VAL A 583 -19.57 6.27 -12.48
C VAL A 583 -19.50 7.02 -13.82
N LYS A 584 -19.15 6.34 -14.90
CA LYS A 584 -19.03 6.99 -16.22
C LYS A 584 -20.36 7.44 -16.79
N GLU A 585 -21.46 6.79 -16.47
CA GLU A 585 -22.82 7.19 -16.86
C GLU A 585 -23.24 8.48 -16.13
N LYS A 586 -23.03 8.55 -14.80
CA LYS A 586 -23.51 9.68 -13.99
C LYS A 586 -22.52 10.86 -13.94
N TYR A 587 -21.22 10.56 -13.95
CA TYR A 587 -20.14 11.52 -13.81
C TYR A 587 -19.04 11.30 -14.89
N PRO A 588 -19.33 11.59 -16.15
CA PRO A 588 -18.41 11.29 -17.27
C PRO A 588 -17.05 11.97 -17.16
N ASP A 589 -16.95 13.09 -16.45
CA ASP A 589 -15.70 13.86 -16.28
C ASP A 589 -14.77 13.28 -15.21
N ILE A 590 -15.27 12.38 -14.36
CA ILE A 590 -14.41 11.72 -13.36
C ILE A 590 -13.46 10.74 -14.06
N VAL A 591 -12.19 10.90 -13.81
CA VAL A 591 -11.14 9.97 -14.23
C VAL A 591 -11.12 8.80 -13.25
N VAL A 592 -11.68 7.67 -13.69
CA VAL A 592 -11.57 6.42 -12.92
C VAL A 592 -10.22 5.79 -13.19
N ILE A 593 -9.51 5.43 -12.12
CA ILE A 593 -8.22 4.74 -12.18
C ILE A 593 -8.47 3.26 -11.80
N GLY A 594 -8.16 2.34 -12.72
CA GLY A 594 -8.23 0.89 -12.47
C GLY A 594 -6.93 0.35 -11.90
N THR A 595 -6.91 -0.92 -11.52
CA THR A 595 -5.72 -1.59 -10.95
C THR A 595 -5.16 -2.64 -11.91
N THR A 596 -3.84 -2.86 -11.87
CA THR A 596 -3.15 -3.93 -12.60
C THR A 596 -2.53 -4.97 -11.65
N GLY A 597 -3.09 -5.11 -10.45
CA GLY A 597 -2.60 -6.04 -9.45
C GLY A 597 -1.40 -5.54 -8.65
N PRO A 598 -0.82 -6.41 -7.79
CA PRO A 598 0.21 -6.00 -6.82
C PRO A 598 1.65 -6.02 -7.38
N PHE A 599 1.85 -6.45 -8.64
CA PHE A 599 3.19 -6.69 -9.21
C PHE A 599 3.35 -6.05 -10.58
N SER A 600 4.57 -5.71 -10.93
CA SER A 600 4.96 -5.13 -12.22
C SER A 600 5.05 -6.15 -13.38
N GLU A 601 4.67 -7.38 -13.15
CA GLU A 601 4.66 -8.48 -14.14
C GLU A 601 3.79 -9.64 -13.65
N GLY A 602 3.34 -10.50 -14.55
CA GLY A 602 2.57 -11.70 -14.24
C GLY A 602 1.10 -11.59 -14.66
N THR A 603 0.30 -12.59 -14.25
CA THR A 603 -1.08 -12.74 -14.70
C THR A 603 -1.94 -11.51 -14.40
N ASP A 604 -1.97 -11.03 -13.16
CA ASP A 604 -2.82 -9.90 -12.79
C ASP A 604 -2.43 -8.63 -13.53
N TYR A 605 -1.11 -8.40 -13.73
CA TYR A 605 -0.61 -7.28 -14.51
C TYR A 605 -1.09 -7.36 -15.98
N GLU A 606 -0.91 -8.51 -16.65
CA GLU A 606 -1.30 -8.70 -18.05
C GLU A 606 -2.84 -8.58 -18.22
N GLU A 607 -3.61 -9.20 -17.34
CA GLU A 607 -5.09 -9.18 -17.40
C GLU A 607 -5.69 -7.84 -16.93
N GLY A 608 -5.05 -7.12 -16.00
CA GLY A 608 -5.46 -5.76 -15.62
C GLY A 608 -5.33 -4.78 -16.79
N TRP A 609 -4.23 -4.86 -17.54
CA TRP A 609 -4.06 -4.10 -18.78
C TRP A 609 -5.07 -4.51 -19.85
N ALA A 610 -5.36 -5.81 -20.01
CA ALA A 610 -6.36 -6.30 -20.95
C ALA A 610 -7.77 -5.80 -20.59
N LEU A 611 -8.11 -5.76 -19.30
CA LEU A 611 -9.38 -5.19 -18.82
C LEU A 611 -9.45 -3.68 -19.09
N ALA A 612 -8.34 -2.96 -18.86
CA ALA A 612 -8.27 -1.54 -19.15
C ALA A 612 -8.51 -1.24 -20.63
N ASP A 613 -7.87 -2.01 -21.52
CA ASP A 613 -8.11 -1.93 -22.96
C ASP A 613 -9.57 -2.25 -23.34
N LYS A 614 -10.14 -3.30 -22.78
CA LYS A 614 -11.52 -3.75 -23.02
C LYS A 614 -12.57 -2.69 -22.65
N LEU A 615 -12.37 -2.01 -21.52
CA LEU A 615 -13.32 -1.03 -21.01
C LEU A 615 -12.98 0.41 -21.40
N GLY A 616 -11.82 0.67 -22.00
CA GLY A 616 -11.33 2.02 -22.32
C GLY A 616 -11.05 2.85 -21.08
N ILE A 617 -10.44 2.23 -20.03
CA ILE A 617 -10.10 2.90 -18.80
C ILE A 617 -9.01 3.94 -19.09
N PRO A 618 -9.16 5.20 -18.62
CA PRO A 618 -8.22 6.26 -18.99
C PRO A 618 -6.86 6.14 -18.31
N MET A 619 -6.79 5.52 -17.14
CA MET A 619 -5.58 5.40 -16.31
C MET A 619 -5.61 4.11 -15.49
N VAL A 620 -4.46 3.48 -15.32
CA VAL A 620 -4.26 2.29 -14.47
C VAL A 620 -3.24 2.56 -13.38
N ASP A 621 -3.47 1.97 -12.22
CA ASP A 621 -2.59 2.00 -11.06
C ASP A 621 -1.63 0.80 -11.12
N GLU A 622 -0.32 1.09 -11.18
CA GLU A 622 0.76 0.10 -11.16
C GLU A 622 1.58 0.22 -9.88
N HIS A 623 2.00 -0.92 -9.33
CA HIS A 623 2.80 -0.98 -8.12
C HIS A 623 4.18 -1.61 -8.36
N ASN A 624 5.23 -0.96 -7.83
CA ASN A 624 6.63 -1.31 -8.05
C ASN A 624 7.44 -1.34 -6.75
N TYR A 625 7.21 -2.35 -5.91
CA TYR A 625 8.08 -2.66 -4.78
C TYR A 625 9.19 -3.61 -5.20
N ASN A 626 10.35 -3.07 -5.54
CA ASN A 626 11.45 -3.83 -6.13
C ASN A 626 12.79 -3.53 -5.45
N SER A 627 13.80 -4.39 -5.71
CA SER A 627 15.17 -4.16 -5.22
C SER A 627 15.90 -3.05 -6.01
N PRO A 628 16.94 -2.41 -5.46
CA PRO A 628 17.78 -1.47 -6.21
C PRO A 628 18.29 -2.02 -7.55
N GLY A 629 18.69 -3.31 -7.59
CA GLY A 629 19.09 -3.98 -8.83
C GLY A 629 17.99 -3.99 -9.88
N TRP A 630 16.73 -4.18 -9.50
CA TRP A 630 15.62 -4.09 -10.44
C TRP A 630 15.51 -2.68 -11.06
N PHE A 631 15.55 -1.64 -10.25
CA PHE A 631 15.48 -0.25 -10.74
C PHE A 631 16.65 0.10 -11.66
N ILE A 632 17.87 -0.36 -11.32
CA ILE A 632 19.05 -0.19 -12.18
C ILE A 632 18.85 -0.83 -13.55
N HIS A 633 18.30 -2.04 -13.60
CA HIS A 633 18.22 -2.82 -14.84
C HIS A 633 16.95 -2.58 -15.66
N ASN A 634 15.93 -1.89 -15.12
CA ASN A 634 14.63 -1.65 -15.77
C ASN A 634 14.31 -0.17 -15.98
N GLN A 635 15.32 0.68 -16.25
CA GLN A 635 15.10 2.10 -16.57
C GLN A 635 14.33 2.31 -17.88
N ASP A 636 14.28 1.31 -18.74
CA ASP A 636 13.53 1.26 -20.00
C ASP A 636 12.13 0.63 -19.87
N TYR A 637 11.67 0.39 -18.63
CA TYR A 637 10.40 -0.30 -18.35
C TYR A 637 9.21 0.35 -19.07
N TYR A 638 9.09 1.68 -19.01
CA TYR A 638 8.02 2.42 -19.68
C TYR A 638 8.31 2.81 -21.13
N ASP A 639 9.53 2.60 -21.63
CA ASP A 639 9.91 3.01 -23.00
C ASP A 639 9.10 2.29 -24.10
N HIS A 640 8.61 1.09 -23.79
CA HIS A 640 7.89 0.22 -24.73
C HIS A 640 6.36 0.29 -24.62
N TYR A 641 5.83 1.11 -23.71
CA TYR A 641 4.38 1.24 -23.54
C TYR A 641 3.74 1.96 -24.73
N ASP A 642 2.55 1.52 -25.11
CA ASP A 642 1.76 2.19 -26.15
C ASP A 642 1.23 3.54 -25.64
N ARG A 643 1.68 4.62 -26.23
CA ARG A 643 1.33 5.99 -25.88
C ARG A 643 -0.14 6.36 -26.10
N LYS A 644 -0.87 5.55 -26.87
CA LYS A 644 -2.28 5.75 -27.19
C LYS A 644 -3.24 5.05 -26.22
N LYS A 645 -2.74 4.15 -25.40
CA LYS A 645 -3.50 3.41 -24.39
C LYS A 645 -3.64 4.19 -23.09
N SER A 646 -4.19 3.54 -22.06
CA SER A 646 -4.33 4.09 -20.72
C SER A 646 -3.03 4.70 -20.23
N LYS A 647 -3.13 5.79 -19.48
CA LYS A 647 -1.99 6.36 -18.77
C LYS A 647 -1.68 5.55 -17.53
N VAL A 648 -0.46 5.70 -17.03
CA VAL A 648 -0.01 5.03 -15.81
C VAL A 648 -0.03 6.02 -14.65
N TYR A 649 -0.65 5.61 -13.58
CA TYR A 649 -0.41 6.08 -12.23
C TYR A 649 0.51 5.05 -11.55
N LEU A 650 1.77 5.41 -11.25
CA LEU A 650 2.67 4.61 -10.43
C LEU A 650 2.31 4.85 -8.96
N GLY A 651 1.29 4.14 -8.48
CA GLY A 651 0.58 4.49 -7.25
C GLY A 651 1.29 4.09 -5.98
N GLU A 652 2.10 3.02 -6.05
CA GLU A 652 2.94 2.62 -4.94
C GLU A 652 4.28 2.13 -5.46
N TYR A 653 5.38 2.71 -4.96
CA TYR A 653 6.72 2.21 -5.27
C TYR A 653 7.70 2.55 -4.16
N ALA A 654 8.67 1.66 -3.96
CA ALA A 654 9.82 1.88 -3.12
C ALA A 654 10.94 0.90 -3.48
N ALA A 655 12.20 1.31 -3.29
CA ALA A 655 13.32 0.39 -3.38
C ALA A 655 13.47 -0.40 -2.08
N HIS A 656 13.42 -1.73 -2.17
CA HIS A 656 13.51 -2.63 -1.02
C HIS A 656 14.85 -3.34 -0.97
N ILE A 657 15.52 -3.24 0.17
CA ILE A 657 16.75 -3.99 0.49
C ILE A 657 16.48 -5.01 1.60
N PRO A 658 17.33 -6.02 1.79
CA PRO A 658 17.24 -6.90 2.96
C PRO A 658 17.23 -6.11 4.27
N GLY A 659 16.35 -6.47 5.19
CA GLY A 659 16.08 -5.71 6.42
C GLY A 659 15.10 -4.56 6.25
N ARG A 660 14.68 -4.23 5.00
CA ARG A 660 13.64 -3.27 4.68
C ARG A 660 13.78 -1.94 5.42
N HIS A 661 14.84 -1.22 5.15
CA HIS A 661 15.10 0.12 5.67
C HIS A 661 15.53 1.06 4.54
N SER A 662 15.28 2.36 4.73
CA SER A 662 15.73 3.39 3.82
C SER A 662 17.21 3.70 4.03
N ASN A 663 17.98 3.84 2.93
CA ASN A 663 19.36 4.27 2.94
C ASN A 663 19.73 4.97 1.61
N MET A 664 20.98 5.37 1.44
CA MET A 664 21.43 6.05 0.23
C MET A 664 21.27 5.19 -1.04
N GLU A 665 21.42 3.87 -0.94
CA GLU A 665 21.21 2.96 -2.08
C GLU A 665 19.77 2.96 -2.55
N THR A 666 18.79 2.91 -1.63
CA THR A 666 17.36 2.96 -1.95
C THR A 666 16.98 4.30 -2.55
N ALA A 667 17.47 5.38 -1.97
CA ALA A 667 17.20 6.74 -2.44
C ALA A 667 17.75 7.00 -3.84
N LEU A 668 18.98 6.57 -4.12
CA LEU A 668 19.57 6.71 -5.45
C LEU A 668 18.88 5.81 -6.49
N ALA A 669 18.43 4.61 -6.10
CA ALA A 669 17.69 3.72 -7.00
C ALA A 669 16.34 4.32 -7.39
N THR A 670 15.60 4.90 -6.44
CA THR A 670 14.33 5.60 -6.71
C THR A 670 14.55 6.87 -7.53
N ALA A 671 15.59 7.66 -7.23
CA ALA A 671 15.95 8.84 -8.01
C ALA A 671 16.30 8.48 -9.46
N LEU A 672 17.06 7.38 -9.67
CA LEU A 672 17.40 6.87 -10.99
C LEU A 672 16.14 6.48 -11.78
N PHE A 673 15.20 5.82 -11.15
CA PHE A 673 13.94 5.43 -11.79
C PHE A 673 13.07 6.65 -12.13
N LEU A 674 13.01 7.65 -11.26
CA LEU A 674 12.27 8.89 -11.52
C LEU A 674 12.83 9.68 -12.72
N THR A 675 14.12 9.60 -13.04
CA THR A 675 14.64 10.17 -14.30
C THR A 675 14.03 9.50 -15.54
N SER A 676 13.75 8.19 -15.45
CA SER A 676 13.09 7.46 -16.55
C SER A 676 11.58 7.72 -16.58
N VAL A 677 10.95 7.95 -15.44
CA VAL A 677 9.55 8.37 -15.35
C VAL A 677 9.36 9.72 -16.04
N GLU A 678 10.18 10.72 -15.76
CA GLU A 678 10.11 12.01 -16.47
C GLU A 678 10.36 11.87 -17.97
N ARG A 679 11.27 10.98 -18.40
CA ARG A 679 11.47 10.66 -19.82
C ARG A 679 10.22 10.07 -20.47
N ASN A 680 9.40 9.36 -19.71
CA ASN A 680 8.15 8.73 -20.12
C ASN A 680 6.90 9.46 -19.61
N ALA A 681 6.98 10.78 -19.41
CA ALA A 681 5.88 11.61 -18.91
C ALA A 681 4.62 11.60 -19.81
N ASP A 682 4.76 11.16 -21.05
CA ASP A 682 3.65 10.92 -21.98
C ASP A 682 2.87 9.61 -21.69
N VAL A 683 3.42 8.74 -20.84
CA VAL A 683 2.79 7.50 -20.35
C VAL A 683 2.50 7.61 -18.86
N VAL A 684 3.52 7.89 -18.02
CA VAL A 684 3.39 7.98 -16.58
C VAL A 684 3.01 9.41 -16.20
N THR A 685 1.80 9.59 -15.74
CA THR A 685 1.24 10.92 -15.44
C THR A 685 1.13 11.25 -13.96
N MET A 686 1.19 10.24 -13.10
CA MET A 686 1.12 10.37 -11.64
C MET A 686 2.04 9.36 -10.96
N THR A 687 2.67 9.76 -9.86
CA THR A 687 3.50 8.85 -9.02
C THR A 687 3.35 9.18 -7.55
N SER A 688 3.33 8.18 -6.68
CA SER A 688 3.41 8.36 -5.23
C SER A 688 4.24 7.27 -4.57
N TYR A 689 5.25 7.68 -3.80
CA TYR A 689 6.05 6.76 -2.98
C TYR A 689 5.20 6.19 -1.84
N ALA A 690 5.39 4.93 -1.49
CA ALA A 690 4.61 4.26 -0.45
C ALA A 690 5.47 3.31 0.42
N PRO A 691 5.10 3.18 1.73
CA PRO A 691 4.16 3.99 2.50
C PRO A 691 4.72 5.34 2.95
N LEU A 692 3.83 6.22 3.45
CA LEU A 692 4.18 7.62 3.78
C LEU A 692 4.69 7.80 5.21
N LEU A 693 3.96 7.30 6.20
CA LEU A 693 4.15 7.62 7.63
C LEU A 693 4.29 6.36 8.49
N ALA A 694 5.24 6.35 9.42
CA ALA A 694 5.36 5.31 10.43
C ALA A 694 5.68 5.84 11.83
N LYS A 695 4.84 5.50 12.82
CA LYS A 695 5.12 5.79 14.22
C LYS A 695 6.16 4.82 14.76
N GLU A 696 7.26 5.34 15.33
CA GLU A 696 8.31 4.54 15.96
C GLU A 696 7.73 3.67 17.09
N GLY A 697 8.14 2.41 17.15
CA GLY A 697 7.63 1.42 18.09
C GLY A 697 6.33 0.72 17.70
N TYR A 698 5.67 1.16 16.60
CA TYR A 698 4.37 0.63 16.16
C TYR A 698 4.39 0.18 14.69
N ILE A 699 5.56 -0.14 14.14
CA ILE A 699 5.76 -0.46 12.73
C ILE A 699 5.19 -1.84 12.41
N ARG A 700 4.28 -1.89 11.42
CA ARG A 700 3.70 -3.11 10.83
C ARG A 700 4.26 -3.39 9.45
N TRP A 701 4.68 -2.34 8.75
CA TRP A 701 5.29 -2.37 7.42
C TRP A 701 6.44 -1.36 7.35
N ASN A 702 7.48 -1.65 6.55
CA ASN A 702 8.62 -0.78 6.29
C ASN A 702 9.26 -1.13 4.92
N PRO A 703 10.05 -0.23 4.28
CA PRO A 703 10.40 1.11 4.74
C PRO A 703 9.26 2.10 4.51
N ASP A 704 9.21 3.16 5.31
CA ASP A 704 8.30 4.29 5.17
C ASP A 704 9.08 5.56 4.83
N LEU A 705 8.41 6.55 4.26
CA LEU A 705 9.06 7.79 3.82
C LEU A 705 9.43 8.69 4.99
N ILE A 706 8.55 8.79 5.99
CA ILE A 706 8.68 9.64 7.18
C ILE A 706 8.41 8.81 8.43
N TYR A 707 9.42 8.66 9.27
CA TYR A 707 9.23 8.13 10.61
C TYR A 707 8.93 9.26 11.58
N PHE A 708 8.22 8.99 12.66
CA PHE A 708 7.90 9.98 13.67
C PHE A 708 7.65 9.35 15.03
N ASN A 709 7.75 10.17 16.08
CA ASN A 709 7.25 9.87 17.41
C ASN A 709 6.40 11.04 17.94
N ASN A 710 6.05 11.04 19.20
CA ASN A 710 5.20 12.11 19.75
C ASN A 710 5.89 13.49 19.80
N LYS A 711 7.22 13.57 19.61
CA LYS A 711 8.02 14.78 19.77
C LYS A 711 8.56 15.35 18.48
N GLU A 712 8.88 14.50 17.52
CA GLU A 712 9.68 14.86 16.35
C GLU A 712 9.29 14.06 15.12
N VAL A 713 9.56 14.63 13.97
CA VAL A 713 9.42 14.04 12.64
C VAL A 713 10.81 13.71 12.10
N LYS A 714 10.98 12.52 11.53
CA LYS A 714 12.26 11.98 11.05
C LYS A 714 12.14 11.55 9.59
N PRO A 715 12.26 12.49 8.63
CA PRO A 715 12.28 12.16 7.21
C PRO A 715 13.46 11.27 6.85
N THR A 716 13.24 10.32 5.96
CA THR A 716 14.29 9.43 5.44
C THR A 716 15.04 10.06 4.26
N VAL A 717 16.10 9.41 3.80
CA VAL A 717 16.81 9.87 2.58
C VAL A 717 15.91 9.78 1.33
N ASP A 718 14.99 8.80 1.27
CA ASP A 718 13.99 8.68 0.22
C ASP A 718 13.00 9.86 0.22
N TYR A 719 12.65 10.40 1.41
CA TYR A 719 11.85 11.62 1.52
C TYR A 719 12.47 12.79 0.76
N TYR A 720 13.76 13.01 0.94
CA TYR A 720 14.44 14.13 0.27
C TYR A 720 14.50 13.96 -1.25
N VAL A 721 14.53 12.74 -1.76
CA VAL A 721 14.36 12.48 -3.20
C VAL A 721 12.97 12.92 -3.66
N GLN A 722 11.91 12.51 -2.96
CA GLN A 722 10.53 12.91 -3.30
C GLN A 722 10.36 14.44 -3.23
N GLN A 723 10.91 15.07 -2.20
CA GLN A 723 10.89 16.53 -2.03
C GLN A 723 11.60 17.26 -3.18
N LEU A 724 12.80 16.80 -3.55
CA LEU A 724 13.56 17.40 -4.66
C LEU A 724 12.78 17.30 -5.99
N TYR A 725 12.17 16.15 -6.29
CA TYR A 725 11.38 15.99 -7.50
C TYR A 725 10.08 16.78 -7.45
N GLY A 726 9.36 16.80 -6.33
CA GLY A 726 8.12 17.56 -6.16
C GLY A 726 8.30 19.07 -6.25
N GLN A 727 9.38 19.60 -5.64
CA GLN A 727 9.72 21.04 -5.67
C GLN A 727 10.31 21.49 -7.02
N ASN A 728 10.82 20.54 -7.82
CA ASN A 728 11.50 20.82 -9.09
C ASN A 728 10.88 19.98 -10.23
N ALA A 729 9.59 19.84 -10.26
CA ALA A 729 8.88 18.98 -11.23
C ALA A 729 9.05 19.47 -12.67
N GLY A 730 8.94 20.80 -12.90
CA GLY A 730 8.80 21.33 -14.24
C GLY A 730 7.45 20.94 -14.88
N ASN A 731 7.24 21.32 -16.12
CA ASN A 731 6.03 20.97 -16.87
C ASN A 731 6.31 20.56 -18.32
N GLU A 732 7.58 20.53 -18.70
CA GLU A 732 8.03 20.09 -20.02
C GLU A 732 9.34 19.29 -19.88
N TYR A 733 9.33 18.03 -20.33
CA TYR A 733 10.55 17.22 -20.45
C TYR A 733 11.27 17.56 -21.77
N ILE A 734 12.58 17.71 -21.73
CA ILE A 734 13.42 17.96 -22.90
C ILE A 734 14.28 16.73 -23.15
N THR A 735 14.21 16.18 -24.34
CA THR A 735 14.99 15.00 -24.71
C THR A 735 16.49 15.28 -24.57
N SER A 736 17.18 14.38 -23.87
CA SER A 736 18.61 14.45 -23.68
C SER A 736 19.29 13.12 -24.02
N LYS A 737 20.43 13.20 -24.71
CA LYS A 737 21.26 12.05 -25.07
C LYS A 737 22.52 12.03 -24.22
N VAL A 738 22.73 10.93 -23.50
CA VAL A 738 23.89 10.72 -22.63
C VAL A 738 24.88 9.78 -23.34
N SER A 739 26.11 10.24 -23.53
CA SER A 739 27.22 9.44 -24.03
C SER A 739 28.34 9.41 -22.98
N LEU A 740 28.87 8.20 -22.73
CA LEU A 740 29.94 7.98 -21.76
C LEU A 740 31.25 7.68 -22.47
N ASP A 741 32.37 8.05 -21.84
CA ASP A 741 33.71 7.61 -22.23
C ASP A 741 34.00 6.14 -21.84
N ASN A 742 33.03 5.49 -21.14
CA ASN A 742 33.02 4.07 -20.81
C ASN A 742 31.79 3.39 -21.42
N ASN A 743 31.98 2.35 -22.23
CA ASN A 743 30.94 1.66 -22.98
C ASN A 743 30.35 0.43 -22.28
N GLN A 744 30.72 0.17 -21.01
CA GLN A 744 30.16 -0.96 -20.27
C GLN A 744 28.68 -0.69 -19.90
N THR A 745 27.79 -1.62 -20.23
CA THR A 745 26.36 -1.53 -19.92
C THR A 745 26.11 -1.37 -18.41
N SER A 746 26.89 -2.08 -17.58
CA SER A 746 26.80 -1.98 -16.11
C SER A 746 27.12 -0.57 -15.59
N VAL A 747 28.06 0.15 -16.23
CA VAL A 747 28.39 1.54 -15.90
C VAL A 747 27.25 2.45 -16.35
N ARG A 748 26.79 2.32 -17.61
CA ARG A 748 25.73 3.15 -18.17
C ARG A 748 24.43 3.08 -17.37
N LYS A 749 24.01 1.89 -16.94
CA LYS A 749 22.79 1.67 -16.16
C LYS A 749 22.80 2.26 -14.75
N ARG A 750 23.92 2.83 -14.30
CA ARG A 750 24.04 3.49 -12.99
C ARG A 750 24.06 5.01 -13.06
N ILE A 751 23.82 5.56 -14.25
CA ILE A 751 23.80 7.01 -14.46
C ILE A 751 22.39 7.39 -14.98
N GLY A 752 21.72 8.26 -14.25
CA GLY A 752 20.43 8.85 -14.63
C GLY A 752 20.58 10.32 -14.97
N VAL A 753 19.87 10.76 -16.01
CA VAL A 753 19.80 12.17 -16.41
C VAL A 753 18.37 12.49 -16.81
N SER A 754 17.83 13.58 -16.29
CA SER A 754 16.58 14.16 -16.76
C SER A 754 16.75 15.67 -16.88
N VAL A 755 16.25 16.24 -17.97
CA VAL A 755 16.21 17.68 -18.22
C VAL A 755 14.77 18.09 -18.38
N VAL A 756 14.29 18.99 -17.52
CA VAL A 756 12.92 19.51 -17.59
C VAL A 756 12.95 21.04 -17.61
N ARG A 757 11.93 21.64 -18.19
CA ARG A 757 11.72 23.10 -18.20
C ARG A 757 10.53 23.43 -17.32
N ASP A 758 10.67 24.45 -16.49
CA ASP A 758 9.53 25.18 -15.92
C ASP A 758 9.17 26.31 -16.88
N VAL A 759 8.12 26.10 -17.67
CA VAL A 759 7.73 27.03 -18.73
C VAL A 759 7.38 28.43 -18.20
N PRO A 760 6.68 28.57 -17.05
CA PRO A 760 6.36 29.88 -16.47
C PRO A 760 7.60 30.71 -16.09
N SER A 761 8.62 30.09 -15.50
CA SER A 761 9.87 30.80 -15.11
C SER A 761 10.92 30.83 -16.21
N GLY A 762 10.85 29.90 -17.17
CA GLY A 762 11.87 29.66 -18.19
C GLY A 762 13.09 28.89 -17.68
N ASP A 763 13.06 28.40 -16.44
CA ASP A 763 14.17 27.70 -15.83
C ASP A 763 14.36 26.30 -16.42
N LEU A 764 15.61 25.93 -16.68
CA LEU A 764 16.02 24.57 -16.98
C LEU A 764 16.48 23.88 -15.70
N ILE A 765 15.79 22.80 -15.38
CA ILE A 765 16.08 21.98 -14.20
C ILE A 765 16.74 20.70 -14.67
N ILE A 766 17.96 20.46 -14.22
CA ILE A 766 18.76 19.30 -14.60
C ILE A 766 18.91 18.39 -13.40
N LYS A 767 18.46 17.15 -13.52
CA LYS A 767 18.55 16.11 -12.50
C LYS A 767 19.59 15.08 -12.92
N LEU A 768 20.60 14.88 -12.06
CA LEU A 768 21.73 13.98 -12.30
C LEU A 768 21.82 12.96 -11.17
N VAL A 769 21.86 11.69 -11.53
CA VAL A 769 21.96 10.58 -10.57
C VAL A 769 23.20 9.75 -10.89
N ASN A 770 24.05 9.54 -9.90
CA ASN A 770 25.25 8.70 -9.98
C ASN A 770 25.20 7.60 -8.92
N MET A 771 25.03 6.35 -9.34
CA MET A 771 25.13 5.16 -8.50
C MET A 771 26.46 4.40 -8.66
N LEU A 772 27.46 4.97 -9.36
CA LEU A 772 28.80 4.38 -9.46
C LEU A 772 29.64 4.70 -8.22
N PRO A 773 30.57 3.82 -7.82
CA PRO A 773 31.50 4.08 -6.72
C PRO A 773 32.64 5.05 -7.11
N VAL A 774 32.55 5.73 -8.23
CA VAL A 774 33.53 6.70 -8.76
C VAL A 774 32.87 8.01 -9.13
N ASN A 775 33.65 9.08 -9.20
CA ASN A 775 33.15 10.38 -9.64
C ASN A 775 32.71 10.33 -11.11
N VAL A 776 31.62 11.02 -11.42
CA VAL A 776 31.15 11.25 -12.79
C VAL A 776 31.23 12.75 -13.09
N LEU A 777 31.96 13.10 -14.15
CA LEU A 777 31.99 14.46 -14.67
C LEU A 777 30.88 14.62 -15.71
N PHE A 778 29.86 15.39 -15.39
CA PHE A 778 28.77 15.71 -16.31
C PHE A 778 29.15 16.95 -17.12
N TYR A 779 29.12 16.84 -18.46
CA TYR A 779 29.50 17.87 -19.39
C TYR A 779 28.40 18.16 -20.41
N PHE A 780 28.04 19.44 -20.59
CA PHE A 780 27.02 19.94 -21.50
C PHE A 780 27.69 20.76 -22.62
N PRO A 781 27.95 20.16 -23.80
CA PRO A 781 28.75 20.80 -24.84
C PRO A 781 28.10 21.99 -25.55
N GLU A 782 26.75 22.07 -25.58
CA GLU A 782 25.99 23.01 -26.42
C GLU A 782 24.95 23.83 -25.65
N ALA A 783 24.76 23.59 -24.36
CA ALA A 783 23.82 24.41 -23.63
C ALA A 783 24.41 25.80 -23.50
N GLY A 784 23.74 26.84 -23.99
CA GLY A 784 23.98 28.22 -23.67
C GLY A 784 23.72 28.50 -22.18
N VAL A 785 24.08 27.59 -21.32
CA VAL A 785 23.99 27.63 -19.86
C VAL A 785 24.97 28.71 -19.42
N ARG A 786 24.48 29.94 -19.38
CA ARG A 786 25.10 30.99 -18.61
C ARG A 786 25.08 30.54 -17.15
N SER A 787 26.22 30.03 -16.70
CA SER A 787 26.57 29.71 -15.31
C SER A 787 25.42 29.12 -14.46
N CYS A 788 25.54 27.85 -14.12
CA CYS A 788 24.76 27.23 -13.05
C CYS A 788 24.95 28.03 -11.74
N GLN A 789 24.03 28.92 -11.39
CA GLN A 789 24.16 29.79 -10.21
C GLN A 789 23.83 29.09 -8.87
N LYS A 790 23.31 27.87 -8.86
CA LYS A 790 23.14 27.02 -7.67
C LYS A 790 23.20 25.56 -8.03
N ALA A 791 24.35 24.94 -7.94
CA ALA A 791 24.40 23.49 -7.74
C ALA A 791 24.11 23.23 -6.23
N THR A 792 22.88 22.95 -5.87
CA THR A 792 22.61 22.28 -4.59
C THR A 792 23.07 20.83 -4.73
N ALA A 793 24.35 20.58 -4.50
CA ALA A 793 24.84 19.25 -4.17
C ALA A 793 24.31 18.89 -2.76
N ALA A 794 23.00 18.71 -2.67
CA ALA A 794 22.30 18.68 -1.38
C ALA A 794 22.32 17.31 -0.72
N ALA A 795 22.98 16.28 -1.24
CA ALA A 795 22.80 14.97 -0.65
C ALA A 795 24.04 14.21 -0.22
N ALA A 796 25.23 14.55 -0.71
CA ALA A 796 26.39 13.70 -0.43
C ALA A 796 27.26 14.12 0.78
N ALA A 797 27.13 15.33 1.28
CA ALA A 797 28.07 15.87 2.29
C ALA A 797 27.54 15.97 3.73
N THR A 798 26.25 15.77 3.99
CA THR A 798 25.65 15.95 5.32
C THR A 798 25.17 14.67 5.99
N LEU A 799 25.40 13.50 5.39
CA LEU A 799 24.93 12.22 5.94
C LEU A 799 26.07 11.26 6.33
N SER A 800 27.26 11.77 6.60
CA SER A 800 28.38 10.97 7.13
C SER A 800 28.51 11.04 8.66
N GLU A 801 27.45 11.40 9.41
CA GLU A 801 27.39 11.24 10.86
C GLU A 801 26.14 10.48 11.28
#